data_0d7c6c227f5c14b2d114f617778710d3
#
_entry.id   0d7c6c227f5c14b2d114f617778710d3
#
_cell.length_a   1.000
_cell.length_b   1.000
_cell.length_c   1.000
_cell.angle_alpha   90.00
_cell.angle_beta   90.00
_cell.angle_gamma   90.00
#
_symmetry.space_group_name_H-M   'P 1'
#
loop_
_entity.id
_entity.type
_entity.pdbx_description
1 polymer ?
#
loop_
_entity_poly.entity_id
_entity_poly.type
_entity_poly.pdbx_seq_one_letter_code
_entity_poly.pdbx_strand_id
1 'polypeptide(L)'
;MKILSWNVNGLTACLKKGFVDKVKGLRADVICLQETKLTEEPELDIPYNKYWNFSQRKGYSGTAIFCRYNPISVRYGIESEEFDTEGRTITLEFRYFYLVNVYVPNSQASLKRSDFRDRFDNAFFEYIARLQESKPVVICGDFNVAHHDIDVYPENEINEKASKGFQTRERDNFERLLDLGLTDSYRHIYPDKIEYTWWSNRLNKRFENKGWRLDYFLIQSTLVKYVAHITHLTDTYGSDHCPLLLDINVNMIGVDKLTDEELTQRWLSVDWVAAEDELLDMQQKLTKGAFVGDKDRIEQMQKRIVRSDAAKLLAVRHVTETSSGPGIDGVKWTTPAEKMKAALTLTSKDYKAQPCRHIVIQSKYKTKERRISVPTMYDRAMQVLYAYSLDPVAEATAERKSFAFRKGRSLQDVHSYIVDCLNGTDTPKYVLLADVKSCYNNISHKWLLDNIPMDKYVLNEFLKSGFVFAGSMFPTEQGISLGANISPILGNMTLDGLQKYIYQTFHGDYVADYGNGNLIRFADDILVMARTREDAETFKRIIQEFLLPRGLKLSEEKTHIYDVFNGFDFLSRNYSNKNGILYACPSTLAIERFEASLKDTIFTHKGSQQTLIETLNKKLTGFATFHRITEAYGAFNHIDVTLNALLLELCMQKHPKQTKAKLIARYWYKRSDGEYVYALKDKIECQVMRLSDVLLISHKKIKTSANPYLETSYFEWREGEKDIFNVVGKYKPIWKRQGGKCFYCNKPILPDQQRMLVPINISKAPSASNLAYIHSICKEDELIYKTITDEQELLHGNDVLSLLYRLKEDDMKEREHRPFERLSEYFLNLELSPHSMTFEEIERIMEAPLCTSAYKYPSYWHKKDAWSIGDTWRRHGYVIQRLHIDKKYVVFRKENVSISKLTIPSVFLTQKIPINAKYEIENYLEFIRKKYGL
;
A
#
# COMPACT_ATOMS: atom_id res chain seq x y z
N MET A 1 -2.72 -17.23 16.75
CA MET A 1 -2.32 -18.39 17.63
C MET A 1 -3.06 -19.61 17.15
N LYS A 2 -2.32 -20.68 16.83
CA LYS A 2 -2.90 -21.97 16.38
C LYS A 2 -3.01 -22.91 17.56
N ILE A 3 -4.21 -23.38 17.87
CA ILE A 3 -4.51 -24.30 18.96
C ILE A 3 -5.00 -25.60 18.36
N LEU A 4 -4.31 -26.70 18.62
CA LEU A 4 -4.68 -28.05 18.23
C LEU A 4 -5.38 -28.75 19.41
N SER A 5 -6.52 -29.36 19.21
CA SER A 5 -7.19 -30.27 20.16
C SER A 5 -7.28 -31.67 19.58
N TRP A 6 -6.84 -32.67 20.32
CA TRP A 6 -6.85 -34.05 19.84
C TRP A 6 -7.03 -35.06 20.97
N ASN A 7 -8.13 -35.77 20.95
CA ASN A 7 -8.25 -36.98 21.76
C ASN A 7 -7.43 -38.13 21.12
N VAL A 8 -6.35 -38.51 21.80
CA VAL A 8 -5.35 -39.47 21.28
C VAL A 8 -5.67 -40.90 21.60
N ASN A 9 -6.72 -41.17 22.39
CA ASN A 9 -7.15 -42.50 22.84
C ASN A 9 -5.97 -43.40 23.30
N GLY A 10 -5.08 -42.85 24.09
CA GLY A 10 -3.82 -43.44 24.56
C GLY A 10 -2.61 -42.99 23.78
N LEU A 11 -1.88 -42.05 24.38
CA LEU A 11 -0.72 -41.36 23.74
C LEU A 11 0.38 -42.36 23.33
N THR A 12 0.67 -43.35 24.10
CA THR A 12 1.66 -44.41 23.78
C THR A 12 1.36 -45.09 22.44
N ALA A 13 0.08 -45.38 22.16
CA ALA A 13 -0.34 -45.99 20.89
C ALA A 13 -0.28 -44.99 19.74
N CYS A 14 -0.62 -43.74 20.00
CA CYS A 14 -0.56 -42.66 19.01
C CYS A 14 0.90 -42.29 18.62
N LEU A 15 1.85 -42.35 19.58
CA LEU A 15 3.28 -42.15 19.34
C LEU A 15 3.83 -43.17 18.34
N LYS A 16 3.48 -44.44 18.48
CA LYS A 16 3.87 -45.51 17.55
C LYS A 16 3.32 -45.30 16.14
N LYS A 17 2.30 -44.47 15.98
CA LYS A 17 1.66 -44.14 14.68
C LYS A 17 2.14 -42.76 14.12
N GLY A 18 3.29 -42.24 14.59
CA GLY A 18 3.93 -41.03 14.08
C GLY A 18 3.33 -39.72 14.61
N PHE A 19 2.85 -39.70 15.85
CA PHE A 19 2.31 -38.48 16.51
C PHE A 19 3.27 -37.29 16.44
N VAL A 20 4.56 -37.49 16.76
CA VAL A 20 5.55 -36.40 16.82
C VAL A 20 5.71 -35.71 15.48
N ASP A 21 5.82 -36.44 14.38
CA ASP A 21 5.99 -35.88 13.04
C ASP A 21 4.73 -35.13 12.58
N LYS A 22 3.56 -35.68 12.87
CA LYS A 22 2.28 -35.03 12.55
C LYS A 22 2.12 -33.70 13.28
N VAL A 23 2.41 -33.69 14.57
CA VAL A 23 2.32 -32.47 15.37
C VAL A 23 3.36 -31.42 14.98
N LYS A 24 4.60 -31.83 14.69
CA LYS A 24 5.63 -30.95 14.14
C LYS A 24 5.19 -30.35 12.80
N GLY A 25 4.57 -31.14 11.92
CA GLY A 25 4.06 -30.67 10.61
C GLY A 25 2.92 -29.64 10.73
N LEU A 26 2.04 -29.75 11.70
CA LEU A 26 0.90 -28.84 11.90
C LEU A 26 1.32 -27.47 12.46
N ARG A 27 2.52 -27.35 13.03
CA ARG A 27 3.10 -26.09 13.57
C ARG A 27 2.13 -25.33 14.49
N ALA A 28 1.35 -26.06 15.30
CA ALA A 28 0.48 -25.43 16.28
C ALA A 28 1.29 -24.68 17.36
N ASP A 29 0.73 -23.63 17.93
CA ASP A 29 1.34 -22.90 19.05
C ASP A 29 1.03 -23.58 20.38
N VAL A 30 -0.16 -24.16 20.49
CA VAL A 30 -0.65 -24.91 21.65
C VAL A 30 -1.27 -26.24 21.17
N ILE A 31 -1.01 -27.33 21.88
CA ILE A 31 -1.52 -28.67 21.59
C ILE A 31 -2.21 -29.18 22.85
N CYS A 32 -3.50 -29.40 22.77
CA CYS A 32 -4.35 -29.92 23.83
C CYS A 32 -4.68 -31.38 23.54
N LEU A 33 -4.33 -32.27 24.47
CA LEU A 33 -4.53 -33.69 24.32
C LEU A 33 -5.54 -34.20 25.36
N GLN A 34 -6.40 -35.09 24.94
CA GLN A 34 -7.35 -35.79 25.80
C GLN A 34 -7.09 -37.31 25.70
N GLU A 35 -7.45 -38.03 26.72
CA GLU A 35 -7.21 -39.47 26.86
C GLU A 35 -5.75 -39.88 26.66
N THR A 36 -4.82 -39.22 27.37
CA THR A 36 -3.41 -39.59 27.31
C THR A 36 -3.14 -40.99 27.85
N LYS A 37 -3.91 -41.42 28.87
CA LYS A 37 -3.85 -42.74 29.54
C LYS A 37 -2.48 -43.06 30.14
N LEU A 38 -1.68 -42.00 30.45
CA LEU A 38 -0.38 -42.09 31.05
C LEU A 38 -0.44 -41.89 32.57
N THR A 39 0.59 -42.34 33.27
CA THR A 39 0.80 -42.09 34.67
C THR A 39 2.08 -41.29 34.97
N GLU A 40 2.90 -41.11 33.95
CA GLU A 40 4.15 -40.35 34.00
C GLU A 40 4.44 -39.69 32.66
N GLU A 41 5.28 -38.71 32.65
CA GLU A 41 5.68 -37.99 31.44
C GLU A 41 6.57 -38.87 30.55
N PRO A 42 6.21 -39.07 29.25
CA PRO A 42 7.04 -39.78 28.31
C PRO A 42 8.15 -38.87 27.76
N GLU A 43 9.26 -39.44 27.32
CA GLU A 43 10.25 -38.69 26.55
C GLU A 43 9.67 -38.31 25.18
N LEU A 44 9.58 -36.99 24.93
CA LEU A 44 9.08 -36.43 23.70
C LEU A 44 10.04 -35.35 23.16
N ASP A 45 10.56 -35.59 21.95
CA ASP A 45 11.39 -34.61 21.23
C ASP A 45 10.50 -33.57 20.53
N ILE A 46 9.90 -32.66 21.30
CA ILE A 46 9.15 -31.52 20.81
C ILE A 46 9.49 -30.26 21.62
N PRO A 47 9.68 -29.10 20.95
CA PRO A 47 10.12 -27.86 21.60
C PRO A 47 8.95 -27.10 22.23
N TYR A 48 8.26 -27.71 23.21
CA TYR A 48 7.13 -27.14 23.91
C TYR A 48 7.31 -27.29 25.44
N ASN A 49 6.80 -26.33 26.19
CA ASN A 49 6.53 -26.53 27.61
C ASN A 49 5.35 -27.51 27.75
N LYS A 50 5.49 -28.51 28.60
CA LYS A 50 4.52 -29.60 28.70
C LYS A 50 3.85 -29.57 30.09
N TYR A 51 2.52 -29.61 30.07
CA TYR A 51 1.68 -29.59 31.26
C TYR A 51 0.82 -30.84 31.27
N TRP A 52 0.96 -31.69 32.29
CA TRP A 52 0.32 -32.98 32.36
C TRP A 52 -0.64 -33.05 33.54
N ASN A 53 -1.83 -33.59 33.33
CA ASN A 53 -2.77 -33.95 34.37
C ASN A 53 -3.11 -35.43 34.24
N PHE A 54 -2.44 -36.25 35.05
CA PHE A 54 -2.59 -37.70 35.02
C PHE A 54 -3.76 -38.14 35.86
N SER A 55 -4.45 -39.18 35.39
CA SER A 55 -5.43 -39.86 36.21
C SER A 55 -4.74 -40.70 37.29
N GLN A 56 -5.31 -40.75 38.48
CA GLN A 56 -4.82 -41.66 39.55
C GLN A 56 -5.05 -43.14 39.15
N ARG A 57 -6.00 -43.39 38.28
CA ARG A 57 -6.26 -44.73 37.73
C ARG A 57 -5.41 -45.00 36.52
N LYS A 58 -4.54 -46.03 36.59
CA LYS A 58 -3.61 -46.41 35.52
C LYS A 58 -4.37 -46.79 34.22
N GLY A 59 -3.88 -46.23 33.07
CA GLY A 59 -4.45 -46.54 31.77
C GLY A 59 -5.85 -45.92 31.48
N TYR A 60 -6.24 -44.90 32.24
CA TYR A 60 -7.55 -44.29 32.18
C TYR A 60 -7.43 -42.75 32.07
N SER A 61 -8.29 -42.10 31.31
CA SER A 61 -8.40 -40.65 31.19
C SER A 61 -7.03 -39.91 30.98
N GLY A 62 -6.83 -38.81 31.64
CA GLY A 62 -5.62 -37.95 31.56
C GLY A 62 -5.65 -36.98 30.45
N THR A 63 -5.22 -35.74 30.70
CA THR A 63 -5.08 -34.66 29.74
C THR A 63 -3.66 -34.09 29.72
N ALA A 64 -3.26 -33.45 28.63
CA ALA A 64 -2.03 -32.74 28.53
C ALA A 64 -2.16 -31.47 27.69
N ILE A 65 -1.36 -30.44 27.96
CA ILE A 65 -1.19 -29.29 27.07
C ILE A 65 0.30 -29.07 26.81
N PHE A 66 0.66 -28.96 25.55
CA PHE A 66 2.00 -28.54 25.11
C PHE A 66 1.91 -27.14 24.53
N CYS A 67 2.67 -26.20 25.09
CA CYS A 67 2.59 -24.78 24.71
C CYS A 67 3.97 -24.20 24.41
N ARG A 68 4.08 -23.46 23.32
CA ARG A 68 5.33 -22.75 22.96
C ARG A 68 5.59 -21.54 23.85
N TYR A 69 4.54 -21.00 24.46
CA TYR A 69 4.61 -19.80 25.30
C TYR A 69 4.47 -20.17 26.77
N ASN A 70 5.05 -19.38 27.65
CA ASN A 70 4.80 -19.52 29.08
C ASN A 70 3.42 -18.91 29.40
N PRO A 71 2.46 -19.66 29.92
CA PRO A 71 1.22 -19.11 30.44
C PRO A 71 1.49 -18.30 31.74
N ILE A 72 0.55 -17.41 32.09
CA ILE A 72 0.59 -16.65 33.34
C ILE A 72 0.41 -17.59 34.54
N SER A 73 -0.55 -18.53 34.40
CA SER A 73 -0.78 -19.56 35.41
C SER A 73 -1.29 -20.84 34.75
N VAL A 74 -1.15 -21.95 35.51
CA VAL A 74 -1.66 -23.28 35.11
C VAL A 74 -2.49 -23.82 36.25
N ARG A 75 -3.70 -24.29 35.95
CA ARG A 75 -4.59 -24.95 36.92
C ARG A 75 -4.89 -26.36 36.44
N TYR A 76 -4.90 -27.30 37.36
CA TYR A 76 -5.21 -28.71 37.12
C TYR A 76 -6.54 -29.06 37.80
N GLY A 77 -7.45 -29.68 37.03
CA GLY A 77 -8.80 -30.00 37.51
C GLY A 77 -9.78 -28.83 37.38
N ILE A 78 -10.92 -28.97 38.08
CA ILE A 78 -12.02 -27.99 38.16
C ILE A 78 -12.30 -27.54 39.60
N GLU A 79 -11.33 -27.72 40.48
CA GLU A 79 -11.40 -27.39 41.91
C GLU A 79 -12.45 -28.30 42.65
N SER A 80 -12.48 -29.58 42.29
CA SER A 80 -13.38 -30.57 42.87
C SER A 80 -12.66 -31.89 43.14
N GLU A 81 -12.58 -32.29 44.44
CA GLU A 81 -11.90 -33.52 44.82
C GLU A 81 -12.51 -34.76 44.15
N GLU A 82 -13.84 -34.78 43.87
CA GLU A 82 -14.52 -35.88 43.23
C GLU A 82 -14.03 -36.13 41.79
N PHE A 83 -13.78 -35.02 41.01
CA PHE A 83 -13.51 -35.13 39.61
C PHE A 83 -12.03 -35.00 39.25
N ASP A 84 -11.23 -34.28 40.06
CA ASP A 84 -9.84 -33.97 39.76
C ASP A 84 -8.91 -35.18 39.82
N THR A 85 -9.33 -36.26 40.49
CA THR A 85 -8.63 -37.56 40.53
C THR A 85 -8.53 -38.26 39.18
N GLU A 86 -9.38 -37.89 38.21
CA GLU A 86 -9.39 -38.49 36.86
C GLU A 86 -8.56 -37.74 35.82
N GLY A 87 -7.92 -36.59 36.21
CA GLY A 87 -7.01 -35.83 35.37
C GLY A 87 -7.65 -35.29 34.08
N ARG A 88 -8.92 -34.78 34.16
CA ARG A 88 -9.74 -34.45 33.00
C ARG A 88 -9.61 -33.04 32.46
N THR A 89 -9.08 -32.12 33.22
CA THR A 89 -9.06 -30.71 32.87
C THR A 89 -7.72 -30.05 33.17
N ILE A 90 -7.21 -29.24 32.23
CA ILE A 90 -6.10 -28.33 32.41
C ILE A 90 -6.51 -26.95 31.88
N THR A 91 -6.28 -25.93 32.68
CA THR A 91 -6.52 -24.54 32.28
C THR A 91 -5.20 -23.76 32.23
N LEU A 92 -4.91 -23.18 31.08
CA LEU A 92 -3.82 -22.20 30.91
C LEU A 92 -4.37 -20.79 30.93
N GLU A 93 -3.76 -19.92 31.71
CA GLU A 93 -4.06 -18.50 31.70
C GLU A 93 -3.16 -17.75 30.73
N PHE A 94 -3.73 -17.16 29.71
CA PHE A 94 -3.07 -16.21 28.86
C PHE A 94 -3.44 -14.76 29.22
N ARG A 95 -2.76 -13.80 28.64
CA ARG A 95 -2.98 -12.38 28.95
C ARG A 95 -4.43 -11.93 28.71
N TYR A 96 -5.09 -12.49 27.70
CA TYR A 96 -6.39 -12.00 27.25
C TYR A 96 -7.52 -13.02 27.36
N PHE A 97 -7.24 -14.28 27.66
CA PHE A 97 -8.22 -15.34 27.80
C PHE A 97 -7.66 -16.52 28.61
N TYR A 98 -8.57 -17.38 29.09
CA TYR A 98 -8.25 -18.72 29.57
C TYR A 98 -8.43 -19.74 28.47
N LEU A 99 -7.49 -20.69 28.36
CA LEU A 99 -7.63 -21.88 27.53
C LEU A 99 -7.88 -23.10 28.42
N VAL A 100 -9.05 -23.71 28.28
CA VAL A 100 -9.44 -24.88 29.03
C VAL A 100 -9.43 -26.11 28.12
N ASN A 101 -8.59 -27.08 28.43
CA ASN A 101 -8.57 -28.39 27.78
C ASN A 101 -9.36 -29.36 28.65
N VAL A 102 -10.43 -29.95 28.10
CA VAL A 102 -11.31 -30.84 28.87
C VAL A 102 -11.53 -32.17 28.17
N TYR A 103 -11.58 -33.24 28.95
CA TYR A 103 -12.08 -34.55 28.56
C TYR A 103 -13.31 -34.87 29.41
N VAL A 104 -14.49 -34.63 28.85
CA VAL A 104 -15.75 -34.80 29.56
C VAL A 104 -16.06 -36.31 29.78
N PRO A 105 -16.55 -36.74 30.96
CA PRO A 105 -16.84 -38.15 31.25
C PRO A 105 -17.84 -38.73 30.24
N ASN A 106 -17.57 -39.94 29.78
CA ASN A 106 -18.50 -40.71 28.95
C ASN A 106 -19.51 -41.42 29.82
N SER A 107 -20.81 -41.42 29.49
CA SER A 107 -21.90 -42.09 30.22
C SER A 107 -21.80 -43.61 30.24
N GLN A 108 -20.92 -44.23 29.44
CA GLN A 108 -20.65 -45.66 29.25
C GLN A 108 -21.85 -46.46 28.71
N ALA A 109 -21.61 -47.74 28.41
CA ALA A 109 -22.66 -48.63 27.97
C ALA A 109 -23.71 -48.84 29.08
N SER A 110 -24.98 -48.85 28.70
CA SER A 110 -26.12 -48.92 29.62
C SER A 110 -26.17 -47.77 30.65
N LEU A 111 -25.52 -46.61 30.31
CA LEU A 111 -25.62 -45.35 31.02
C LEU A 111 -25.19 -45.40 32.50
N LYS A 112 -24.31 -46.35 32.83
CA LYS A 112 -23.86 -46.62 34.22
C LYS A 112 -23.19 -45.42 34.90
N ARG A 113 -22.72 -44.42 34.11
CA ARG A 113 -22.05 -43.21 34.64
C ARG A 113 -22.82 -41.93 34.34
N SER A 114 -24.09 -41.99 33.92
CA SER A 114 -24.85 -40.79 33.59
C SER A 114 -24.95 -39.81 34.76
N ASP A 115 -25.21 -40.28 35.98
CA ASP A 115 -25.28 -39.38 37.14
C ASP A 115 -23.91 -38.77 37.51
N PHE A 116 -22.82 -39.49 37.30
CA PHE A 116 -21.48 -38.96 37.49
C PHE A 116 -21.19 -37.88 36.40
N ARG A 117 -21.63 -38.17 35.16
CA ARG A 117 -21.49 -37.20 34.07
C ARG A 117 -22.25 -35.93 34.38
N ASP A 118 -23.48 -35.99 34.85
CA ASP A 118 -24.27 -34.81 35.18
C ASP A 118 -23.68 -33.98 36.31
N ARG A 119 -23.18 -34.63 37.37
CA ARG A 119 -22.51 -33.91 38.47
C ARG A 119 -21.22 -33.25 37.98
N PHE A 120 -20.47 -33.90 37.05
CA PHE A 120 -19.31 -33.33 36.44
C PHE A 120 -19.72 -32.11 35.58
N ASP A 121 -20.74 -32.23 34.74
CA ASP A 121 -21.21 -31.13 33.89
C ASP A 121 -21.61 -29.90 34.73
N ASN A 122 -22.38 -30.11 35.82
CA ASN A 122 -22.73 -29.01 36.73
C ASN A 122 -21.52 -28.35 37.38
N ALA A 123 -20.55 -29.11 37.90
CA ALA A 123 -19.33 -28.58 38.50
C ALA A 123 -18.47 -27.87 37.46
N PHE A 124 -18.45 -28.36 36.20
CA PHE A 124 -17.73 -27.76 35.11
C PHE A 124 -18.37 -26.40 34.69
N PHE A 125 -19.72 -26.29 34.67
CA PHE A 125 -20.40 -25.02 34.42
C PHE A 125 -20.02 -23.96 35.46
N GLU A 126 -20.07 -24.33 36.76
CA GLU A 126 -19.65 -23.38 37.81
C GLU A 126 -18.20 -22.96 37.67
N TYR A 127 -17.30 -23.90 37.32
CA TYR A 127 -15.92 -23.62 37.08
C TYR A 127 -15.71 -22.64 35.92
N ILE A 128 -16.38 -22.87 34.77
CA ILE A 128 -16.30 -21.97 33.61
C ILE A 128 -16.89 -20.59 33.94
N ALA A 129 -18.02 -20.52 34.65
CA ALA A 129 -18.64 -19.26 35.07
C ALA A 129 -17.67 -18.43 35.94
N ARG A 130 -16.99 -19.05 36.89
CA ARG A 130 -15.97 -18.37 37.73
C ARG A 130 -14.79 -17.85 36.90
N LEU A 131 -14.32 -18.60 35.89
CA LEU A 131 -13.24 -18.14 35.01
C LEU A 131 -13.68 -16.91 34.19
N GLN A 132 -14.94 -16.91 33.72
CA GLN A 132 -15.50 -15.82 32.93
C GLN A 132 -15.60 -14.50 33.69
N GLU A 133 -15.72 -14.51 34.99
CA GLU A 133 -15.70 -13.28 35.82
C GLU A 133 -14.40 -12.48 35.65
N SER A 134 -13.30 -13.16 35.35
CA SER A 134 -11.98 -12.52 35.20
C SER A 134 -11.59 -12.28 33.75
N LYS A 135 -11.69 -13.29 32.91
CA LYS A 135 -11.29 -13.24 31.49
C LYS A 135 -12.19 -14.10 30.63
N PRO A 136 -12.33 -13.76 29.33
CA PRO A 136 -13.01 -14.65 28.37
C PRO A 136 -12.36 -16.03 28.32
N VAL A 137 -13.15 -17.05 27.99
CA VAL A 137 -12.74 -18.45 27.97
C VAL A 137 -12.78 -19.02 26.55
N VAL A 138 -11.77 -19.82 26.22
CA VAL A 138 -11.74 -20.75 25.06
C VAL A 138 -11.65 -22.16 25.62
N ILE A 139 -12.60 -22.99 25.31
CA ILE A 139 -12.65 -24.39 25.75
C ILE A 139 -12.42 -25.29 24.55
N CYS A 140 -11.59 -26.30 24.69
CA CYS A 140 -11.43 -27.33 23.67
C CYS A 140 -11.37 -28.72 24.31
N GLY A 141 -11.76 -29.72 23.56
CA GLY A 141 -11.66 -31.10 23.97
C GLY A 141 -12.73 -31.98 23.44
N ASP A 142 -12.76 -33.18 23.98
CA ASP A 142 -13.77 -34.20 23.74
C ASP A 142 -14.91 -34.08 24.77
N PHE A 143 -16.08 -33.68 24.29
CA PHE A 143 -17.24 -33.45 25.13
C PHE A 143 -18.12 -34.71 25.25
N ASN A 144 -17.76 -35.75 24.54
CA ASN A 144 -18.54 -37.02 24.55
C ASN A 144 -20.05 -36.80 24.31
N VAL A 145 -20.42 -35.83 23.50
CA VAL A 145 -21.80 -35.54 23.09
C VAL A 145 -21.82 -34.99 21.65
N ALA A 146 -22.73 -35.48 20.84
CA ALA A 146 -23.09 -34.86 19.56
C ALA A 146 -24.30 -33.94 19.80
N HIS A 147 -24.12 -32.64 19.54
CA HIS A 147 -25.08 -31.61 19.94
C HIS A 147 -26.37 -31.63 19.11
N HIS A 148 -26.23 -31.67 17.78
CA HIS A 148 -27.32 -31.64 16.83
C HIS A 148 -27.41 -32.94 16.02
N ASP A 149 -28.56 -33.20 15.39
CA ASP A 149 -28.76 -34.37 14.54
C ASP A 149 -27.78 -34.43 13.35
N ILE A 150 -27.38 -33.27 12.84
CA ILE A 150 -26.36 -33.13 11.79
C ILE A 150 -24.94 -33.56 12.27
N ASP A 151 -24.72 -33.66 13.57
CA ASP A 151 -23.44 -34.04 14.19
C ASP A 151 -23.29 -35.56 14.32
N VAL A 152 -24.29 -36.33 13.88
CA VAL A 152 -24.31 -37.78 13.92
C VAL A 152 -24.59 -38.32 12.54
N TYR A 153 -23.90 -39.41 12.13
CA TYR A 153 -24.23 -40.12 10.92
C TYR A 153 -25.62 -40.75 11.08
N PRO A 154 -26.59 -40.54 10.15
CA PRO A 154 -27.94 -41.01 10.27
C PRO A 154 -28.02 -42.56 10.07
N GLU A 155 -27.82 -43.29 11.15
CA GLU A 155 -28.13 -44.74 11.21
C GLU A 155 -29.53 -44.92 11.82
N ASN A 156 -30.36 -45.82 11.27
CA ASN A 156 -31.76 -46.01 11.64
C ASN A 156 -31.99 -46.56 13.09
N GLU A 157 -30.93 -46.65 13.92
CA GLU A 157 -30.98 -47.25 15.25
C GLU A 157 -30.51 -46.29 16.40
N ILE A 158 -30.39 -44.99 16.14
CA ILE A 158 -30.02 -44.06 17.21
C ILE A 158 -31.23 -43.87 18.12
N ASN A 159 -31.11 -44.37 19.34
CA ASN A 159 -32.13 -44.19 20.37
C ASN A 159 -31.64 -43.10 21.35
N GLU A 160 -32.29 -41.94 21.30
CA GLU A 160 -31.98 -40.80 22.17
C GLU A 160 -32.00 -41.15 23.67
N LYS A 161 -32.76 -42.17 24.06
CA LYS A 161 -32.85 -42.63 25.46
C LYS A 161 -31.75 -43.61 25.86
N ALA A 162 -31.10 -44.27 24.91
CA ALA A 162 -30.16 -45.36 25.18
C ALA A 162 -28.75 -45.11 24.61
N SER A 163 -28.59 -44.25 23.60
CA SER A 163 -27.29 -43.99 22.94
C SER A 163 -26.44 -43.00 23.73
N LYS A 164 -25.32 -43.49 24.26
CA LYS A 164 -24.33 -42.63 24.93
C LYS A 164 -23.78 -41.58 23.96
N GLY A 165 -23.69 -40.36 24.39
CA GLY A 165 -23.21 -39.24 23.56
C GLY A 165 -24.28 -38.62 22.66
N PHE A 166 -25.56 -39.07 22.77
CA PHE A 166 -26.69 -38.48 22.01
C PHE A 166 -27.99 -38.46 22.85
N GLN A 167 -27.88 -38.52 24.19
CA GLN A 167 -29.03 -38.41 25.05
C GLN A 167 -29.53 -36.98 25.14
N THR A 168 -30.84 -36.79 25.24
CA THR A 168 -31.47 -35.50 25.48
C THR A 168 -30.77 -34.76 26.64
N ARG A 169 -30.56 -35.46 27.77
CA ARG A 169 -29.91 -34.93 28.97
C ARG A 169 -28.46 -34.42 28.71
N GLU A 170 -27.66 -35.16 27.91
CA GLU A 170 -26.30 -34.77 27.54
C GLU A 170 -26.32 -33.56 26.61
N ARG A 171 -27.27 -33.52 25.68
CA ARG A 171 -27.49 -32.38 24.76
C ARG A 171 -27.98 -31.15 25.50
N ASP A 172 -28.91 -31.29 26.43
CA ASP A 172 -29.41 -30.19 27.28
C ASP A 172 -28.28 -29.59 28.16
N ASN A 173 -27.42 -30.47 28.73
CA ASN A 173 -26.27 -30.01 29.49
C ASN A 173 -25.25 -29.26 28.60
N PHE A 174 -25.09 -29.69 27.35
CA PHE A 174 -24.22 -28.97 26.40
C PHE A 174 -24.83 -27.62 26.03
N GLU A 175 -26.14 -27.53 25.82
CA GLU A 175 -26.85 -26.27 25.58
C GLU A 175 -26.71 -25.31 26.74
N ARG A 176 -26.88 -25.78 27.98
CA ARG A 176 -26.65 -24.98 29.20
C ARG A 176 -25.22 -24.43 29.27
N LEU A 177 -24.22 -25.16 28.77
CA LEU A 177 -22.86 -24.66 28.68
C LEU A 177 -22.75 -23.53 27.64
N LEU A 178 -23.45 -23.63 26.51
CA LEU A 178 -23.51 -22.55 25.51
C LEU A 178 -24.24 -21.32 26.06
N ASP A 179 -25.27 -21.49 26.90
CA ASP A 179 -26.02 -20.42 27.57
C ASP A 179 -25.12 -19.53 28.47
N LEU A 180 -23.92 -20.00 28.85
CA LEU A 180 -22.91 -19.16 29.49
C LEU A 180 -22.27 -18.11 28.54
N GLY A 181 -22.83 -17.94 27.35
CA GLY A 181 -22.31 -17.01 26.34
C GLY A 181 -21.14 -17.60 25.53
N LEU A 182 -21.06 -18.93 25.43
CA LEU A 182 -20.12 -19.64 24.59
C LEU A 182 -20.74 -19.91 23.21
N THR A 183 -19.91 -20.00 22.20
CA THR A 183 -20.31 -20.28 20.82
C THR A 183 -19.53 -21.48 20.30
N ASP A 184 -20.22 -22.46 19.72
CA ASP A 184 -19.58 -23.52 18.93
C ASP A 184 -18.95 -22.89 17.69
N SER A 185 -17.64 -22.75 17.70
CA SER A 185 -16.91 -22.03 16.64
C SER A 185 -17.01 -22.70 15.27
N TYR A 186 -17.17 -24.02 15.23
CA TYR A 186 -17.34 -24.74 13.98
C TYR A 186 -18.73 -24.49 13.36
N ARG A 187 -19.80 -24.61 14.14
CA ARG A 187 -21.17 -24.35 13.68
C ARG A 187 -21.41 -22.85 13.38
N HIS A 188 -20.72 -21.98 14.05
CA HIS A 188 -20.74 -20.53 13.73
C HIS A 188 -20.21 -20.24 12.30
N ILE A 189 -19.13 -20.92 11.89
CA ILE A 189 -18.51 -20.69 10.57
C ILE A 189 -19.14 -21.59 9.49
N TYR A 190 -19.53 -22.83 9.85
CA TYR A 190 -20.07 -23.83 8.96
C TYR A 190 -21.41 -24.40 9.49
N PRO A 191 -22.51 -23.62 9.42
CA PRO A 191 -23.79 -24.02 10.03
C PRO A 191 -24.30 -25.40 9.57
N ASP A 192 -24.22 -25.64 8.25
CA ASP A 192 -24.86 -26.81 7.60
C ASP A 192 -23.86 -27.86 7.14
N LYS A 193 -22.56 -27.71 7.45
CA LYS A 193 -21.54 -28.67 6.96
C LYS A 193 -21.54 -29.93 7.79
N ILE A 194 -21.80 -31.08 7.14
CA ILE A 194 -21.71 -32.40 7.77
C ILE A 194 -20.26 -32.85 7.79
N GLU A 195 -19.69 -32.92 8.99
CA GLU A 195 -18.32 -33.37 9.21
C GLU A 195 -18.17 -33.91 10.64
N TYR A 196 -17.47 -35.01 10.80
CA TYR A 196 -17.35 -35.72 12.06
C TYR A 196 -15.91 -35.60 12.62
N THR A 197 -15.79 -35.91 13.94
CA THR A 197 -14.48 -35.86 14.62
C THR A 197 -14.08 -37.22 15.20
N TRP A 198 -15.05 -38.13 15.39
CA TRP A 198 -14.87 -39.45 15.91
C TRP A 198 -15.53 -40.53 15.05
N TRP A 199 -14.87 -41.68 14.92
CA TRP A 199 -15.40 -42.87 14.22
C TRP A 199 -15.07 -44.14 15.00
N SER A 200 -16.06 -45.02 15.12
CA SER A 200 -15.80 -46.29 15.77
C SER A 200 -14.73 -47.11 15.03
N ASN A 201 -13.78 -47.67 15.79
CA ASN A 201 -12.74 -48.55 15.24
C ASN A 201 -13.30 -49.89 14.70
N ARG A 202 -14.56 -50.19 14.98
CA ARG A 202 -15.24 -51.39 14.47
C ARG A 202 -15.69 -51.17 13.03
N LEU A 203 -15.42 -52.16 12.15
CA LEU A 203 -15.91 -52.19 10.76
C LEU A 203 -15.43 -50.99 9.88
N ASN A 204 -14.26 -50.48 10.12
CA ASN A 204 -13.68 -49.36 9.29
C ASN A 204 -14.63 -48.18 9.06
N LYS A 205 -15.45 -47.80 10.03
CA LYS A 205 -16.49 -46.77 9.91
C LYS A 205 -15.91 -45.38 9.49
N ARG A 206 -14.64 -45.11 9.77
CA ARG A 206 -13.96 -43.90 9.32
C ARG A 206 -13.80 -43.87 7.80
N PHE A 207 -13.52 -45.00 7.15
CA PHE A 207 -13.42 -45.07 5.70
C PHE A 207 -14.76 -44.81 5.00
N GLU A 208 -15.87 -45.22 5.64
CA GLU A 208 -17.24 -44.98 5.18
C GLU A 208 -17.77 -43.59 5.61
N ASN A 209 -16.97 -42.83 6.35
CA ASN A 209 -17.32 -41.55 6.99
C ASN A 209 -18.60 -41.64 7.88
N LYS A 210 -18.82 -42.77 8.54
CA LYS A 210 -19.91 -42.97 9.49
C LYS A 210 -19.45 -42.62 10.90
N GLY A 211 -19.49 -41.34 11.22
CA GLY A 211 -18.89 -40.77 12.44
C GLY A 211 -19.84 -39.90 13.23
N TRP A 212 -19.29 -39.36 14.31
CA TRP A 212 -19.95 -38.41 15.19
C TRP A 212 -19.03 -37.24 15.44
N ARG A 213 -19.57 -36.03 15.63
CA ARG A 213 -18.83 -34.87 16.07
C ARG A 213 -18.93 -34.76 17.59
N LEU A 214 -17.85 -35.13 18.27
CA LEU A 214 -17.75 -35.19 19.75
C LEU A 214 -16.74 -34.19 20.31
N ASP A 215 -15.86 -33.69 19.47
CA ASP A 215 -14.80 -32.76 19.82
C ASP A 215 -15.16 -31.33 19.37
N TYR A 216 -14.89 -30.34 20.21
CA TYR A 216 -15.33 -28.98 20.00
C TYR A 216 -14.27 -27.96 20.37
N PHE A 217 -14.41 -26.76 19.81
CA PHE A 217 -13.89 -25.49 20.33
C PHE A 217 -15.08 -24.60 20.66
N LEU A 218 -15.37 -24.44 21.96
CA LEU A 218 -16.35 -23.50 22.49
C LEU A 218 -15.65 -22.21 22.86
N ILE A 219 -16.08 -21.11 22.30
CA ILE A 219 -15.39 -19.82 22.45
C ILE A 219 -16.36 -18.78 22.97
N GLN A 220 -15.94 -18.02 23.98
CA GLN A 220 -16.75 -16.91 24.45
C GLN A 220 -17.13 -15.98 23.30
N SER A 221 -18.41 -15.62 23.18
CA SER A 221 -18.96 -14.90 22.05
C SER A 221 -18.23 -13.59 21.74
N THR A 222 -17.65 -12.93 22.77
CA THR A 222 -16.81 -11.74 22.59
C THR A 222 -15.50 -12.00 21.85
N LEU A 223 -15.03 -13.26 21.82
CA LEU A 223 -13.80 -13.67 21.13
C LEU A 223 -14.04 -14.25 19.72
N VAL A 224 -15.27 -14.56 19.36
CA VAL A 224 -15.61 -15.23 18.07
C VAL A 224 -15.12 -14.41 16.88
N LYS A 225 -15.24 -13.09 16.93
CA LYS A 225 -14.76 -12.17 15.87
C LYS A 225 -13.25 -12.24 15.60
N TYR A 226 -12.48 -12.85 16.51
CA TYR A 226 -11.03 -13.04 16.35
C TYR A 226 -10.66 -14.42 15.83
N VAL A 227 -11.65 -15.32 15.65
CA VAL A 227 -11.43 -16.62 15.04
C VAL A 227 -11.22 -16.43 13.54
N ALA A 228 -10.04 -16.77 13.08
CA ALA A 228 -9.73 -16.69 11.67
C ALA A 228 -10.15 -17.96 10.93
N HIS A 229 -9.97 -19.13 11.56
CA HIS A 229 -10.30 -20.41 10.95
C HIS A 229 -10.43 -21.52 11.98
N ILE A 230 -11.31 -22.51 11.67
CA ILE A 230 -11.39 -23.79 12.37
C ILE A 230 -11.47 -24.91 11.36
N THR A 231 -10.71 -25.98 11.59
CA THR A 231 -10.66 -27.13 10.67
C THR A 231 -10.68 -28.43 11.45
N HIS A 232 -11.47 -29.39 11.04
CA HIS A 232 -11.34 -30.79 11.39
C HIS A 232 -10.33 -31.46 10.45
N LEU A 233 -9.26 -32.00 11.00
CA LEU A 233 -8.19 -32.63 10.23
C LEU A 233 -8.50 -34.10 9.98
N THR A 234 -9.59 -34.38 9.26
CA THR A 234 -10.17 -35.72 9.06
C THR A 234 -9.20 -36.73 8.44
N ASP A 235 -8.21 -36.25 7.67
CA ASP A 235 -7.17 -37.08 7.04
C ASP A 235 -5.98 -37.37 7.98
N THR A 236 -6.01 -36.89 9.23
CA THR A 236 -4.96 -37.17 10.21
C THR A 236 -5.31 -38.40 11.01
N TYR A 237 -4.62 -39.50 10.76
CA TYR A 237 -4.79 -40.78 11.43
C TYR A 237 -3.86 -40.90 12.63
N GLY A 238 -4.21 -41.76 13.60
CA GLY A 238 -3.43 -42.05 14.82
C GLY A 238 -4.33 -42.42 16.00
N SER A 239 -5.50 -41.88 16.04
CA SER A 239 -6.58 -42.15 16.98
C SER A 239 -7.89 -42.43 16.23
N ASP A 240 -8.93 -42.87 16.94
CA ASP A 240 -10.32 -42.94 16.48
C ASP A 240 -10.97 -41.53 16.40
N HIS A 241 -10.33 -40.51 16.97
CA HIS A 241 -10.66 -39.11 16.73
C HIS A 241 -9.70 -38.48 15.74
N CYS A 242 -10.14 -37.45 15.02
CA CYS A 242 -9.27 -36.58 14.26
C CYS A 242 -8.89 -35.31 15.09
N PRO A 243 -7.76 -34.69 14.85
CA PRO A 243 -7.45 -33.40 15.48
C PRO A 243 -8.32 -32.27 14.95
N LEU A 244 -8.63 -31.30 15.81
CA LEU A 244 -9.23 -30.04 15.46
C LEU A 244 -8.16 -28.95 15.54
N LEU A 245 -8.13 -28.04 14.58
CA LEU A 245 -7.20 -26.90 14.57
C LEU A 245 -8.00 -25.60 14.54
N LEU A 246 -7.89 -24.83 15.64
CA LEU A 246 -8.41 -23.49 15.75
C LEU A 246 -7.30 -22.48 15.48
N ASP A 247 -7.60 -21.46 14.73
CA ASP A 247 -6.73 -20.33 14.53
C ASP A 247 -7.40 -19.04 15.02
N ILE A 248 -6.85 -18.44 16.09
CA ILE A 248 -7.37 -17.23 16.72
C ILE A 248 -6.34 -16.09 16.69
N ASN A 249 -6.77 -14.89 16.31
CA ASN A 249 -5.92 -13.73 16.20
C ASN A 249 -5.74 -13.02 17.55
N VAL A 250 -4.83 -13.53 18.37
CA VAL A 250 -4.56 -13.02 19.73
C VAL A 250 -4.04 -11.58 19.72
N ASN A 251 -3.28 -11.19 18.69
CA ASN A 251 -2.77 -9.84 18.57
C ASN A 251 -3.91 -8.83 18.40
N MET A 252 -4.93 -9.18 17.63
CA MET A 252 -6.12 -8.34 17.47
C MET A 252 -6.88 -8.13 18.78
N ILE A 253 -7.00 -9.19 19.61
CA ILE A 253 -7.59 -9.07 20.95
C ILE A 253 -6.84 -8.01 21.78
N GLY A 254 -5.50 -8.01 21.70
CA GLY A 254 -4.66 -7.03 22.36
C GLY A 254 -4.82 -5.61 21.83
N VAL A 255 -4.93 -5.46 20.53
CA VAL A 255 -5.06 -4.15 19.86
C VAL A 255 -6.41 -3.49 20.16
N ASP A 256 -7.50 -4.26 20.13
CA ASP A 256 -8.84 -3.73 20.39
C ASP A 256 -9.05 -3.30 21.87
N LYS A 257 -8.15 -3.70 22.78
CA LYS A 257 -8.15 -3.24 24.16
C LYS A 257 -7.34 -1.96 24.41
N LEU A 258 -6.56 -1.51 23.41
CA LEU A 258 -5.81 -0.26 23.49
C LEU A 258 -6.72 0.93 23.23
N THR A 259 -6.58 1.97 24.03
CA THR A 259 -7.26 3.25 23.79
C THR A 259 -6.59 4.01 22.64
N ASP A 260 -7.30 4.98 22.07
CA ASP A 260 -6.73 5.84 21.02
C ASP A 260 -5.55 6.67 21.55
N GLU A 261 -5.54 7.03 22.83
CA GLU A 261 -4.43 7.71 23.49
C GLU A 261 -3.21 6.81 23.57
N GLU A 262 -3.37 5.55 23.97
CA GLU A 262 -2.27 4.58 24.02
C GLU A 262 -1.70 4.29 22.63
N LEU A 263 -2.56 4.13 21.63
CA LEU A 263 -2.16 3.94 20.24
C LEU A 263 -1.41 5.17 19.70
N THR A 264 -1.91 6.37 20.00
CA THR A 264 -1.27 7.65 19.64
C THR A 264 0.12 7.75 20.26
N GLN A 265 0.26 7.50 21.57
CA GLN A 265 1.56 7.56 22.25
C GLN A 265 2.55 6.55 21.65
N ARG A 266 2.11 5.33 21.36
CA ARG A 266 2.96 4.32 20.69
C ARG A 266 3.46 4.78 19.33
N TRP A 267 2.59 5.40 18.50
CA TRP A 267 3.00 5.92 17.18
C TRP A 267 4.01 7.06 17.30
N LEU A 268 3.77 8.00 18.20
CA LEU A 268 4.63 9.17 18.41
C LEU A 268 5.98 8.80 19.03
N SER A 269 6.05 7.70 19.80
CA SER A 269 7.28 7.21 20.42
C SER A 269 8.11 6.27 19.56
N VAL A 270 7.69 5.99 18.30
CA VAL A 270 8.45 5.11 17.40
C VAL A 270 9.80 5.73 17.06
N ASP A 271 10.87 4.99 17.33
CA ASP A 271 12.20 5.31 16.81
C ASP A 271 12.28 4.88 15.34
N TRP A 272 12.02 5.83 14.44
CA TRP A 272 11.99 5.57 13.01
C TRP A 272 13.36 5.21 12.44
N VAL A 273 14.45 5.73 13.02
CA VAL A 273 15.82 5.41 12.59
C VAL A 273 16.13 3.96 12.93
N ALA A 274 15.83 3.54 14.14
CA ALA A 274 16.02 2.14 14.55
C ALA A 274 15.16 1.18 13.70
N ALA A 275 13.92 1.58 13.34
CA ALA A 275 13.07 0.77 12.48
C ALA A 275 13.61 0.65 11.05
N GLU A 276 14.14 1.74 10.48
CA GLU A 276 14.79 1.75 9.16
C GLU A 276 16.07 0.90 9.15
N ASP A 277 16.88 0.97 10.21
CA ASP A 277 18.10 0.18 10.36
C ASP A 277 17.80 -1.31 10.51
N GLU A 278 16.78 -1.68 11.31
CA GLU A 278 16.34 -3.08 11.45
C GLU A 278 15.88 -3.64 10.11
N LEU A 279 15.06 -2.90 9.37
CA LEU A 279 14.60 -3.32 8.05
C LEU A 279 15.79 -3.48 7.09
N LEU A 280 16.71 -2.53 7.07
CA LEU A 280 17.89 -2.56 6.20
C LEU A 280 18.79 -3.76 6.50
N ASP A 281 19.04 -4.09 7.77
CA ASP A 281 19.81 -5.28 8.17
C ASP A 281 19.16 -6.57 7.62
N MET A 282 17.85 -6.71 7.76
CA MET A 282 17.11 -7.85 7.20
C MET A 282 17.20 -7.89 5.67
N GLN A 283 17.08 -6.75 5.01
CA GLN A 283 17.19 -6.64 3.55
C GLN A 283 18.59 -6.95 3.04
N GLN A 284 19.65 -6.57 3.77
CA GLN A 284 21.04 -6.94 3.45
C GLN A 284 21.26 -8.45 3.55
N LYS A 285 20.73 -9.09 4.58
CA LYS A 285 20.81 -10.56 4.76
C LYS A 285 20.06 -11.29 3.66
N LEU A 286 18.89 -10.79 3.28
CA LEU A 286 18.07 -11.31 2.17
C LEU A 286 18.81 -11.16 0.84
N THR A 287 19.39 -9.99 0.55
CA THR A 287 20.16 -9.73 -0.68
C THR A 287 21.33 -10.69 -0.81
N LYS A 288 22.08 -10.94 0.27
CA LYS A 288 23.18 -11.92 0.29
C LYS A 288 22.69 -13.34 -0.04
N GLY A 289 21.55 -13.75 0.50
CA GLY A 289 20.93 -15.04 0.15
C GLY A 289 20.50 -15.11 -1.31
N ALA A 290 19.96 -14.03 -1.86
CA ALA A 290 19.54 -13.96 -3.26
C ALA A 290 20.71 -14.03 -4.24
N PHE A 291 21.87 -13.43 -3.95
CA PHE A 291 23.07 -13.52 -4.79
C PHE A 291 23.61 -14.95 -4.92
N VAL A 292 23.50 -15.75 -3.87
CA VAL A 292 23.96 -17.16 -3.92
C VAL A 292 22.86 -18.13 -4.36
N GLY A 293 21.64 -17.64 -4.60
CA GLY A 293 20.51 -18.47 -5.04
C GLY A 293 19.93 -19.39 -3.95
N ASP A 294 20.17 -19.10 -2.67
CA ASP A 294 19.69 -19.87 -1.53
C ASP A 294 18.18 -19.63 -1.30
N LYS A 295 17.36 -20.49 -1.90
CA LYS A 295 15.89 -20.36 -1.88
C LYS A 295 15.31 -20.43 -0.47
N ASP A 296 15.83 -21.31 0.39
CA ASP A 296 15.33 -21.48 1.75
C ASP A 296 15.61 -20.24 2.60
N ARG A 297 16.80 -19.70 2.47
CA ARG A 297 17.19 -18.46 3.13
C ARG A 297 16.37 -17.26 2.64
N ILE A 298 16.12 -17.17 1.33
CA ILE A 298 15.26 -16.14 0.75
C ILE A 298 13.89 -16.21 1.39
N GLU A 299 13.25 -17.39 1.37
CA GLU A 299 11.90 -17.57 1.92
C GLU A 299 11.82 -17.25 3.43
N GLN A 300 12.81 -17.72 4.21
CA GLN A 300 12.88 -17.45 5.64
C GLN A 300 13.02 -15.96 5.94
N MET A 301 13.89 -15.27 5.22
CA MET A 301 14.11 -13.84 5.42
C MET A 301 12.92 -12.99 4.95
N GLN A 302 12.28 -13.35 3.84
CA GLN A 302 11.04 -12.70 3.40
C GLN A 302 9.93 -12.83 4.47
N LYS A 303 9.73 -14.03 5.02
CA LYS A 303 8.79 -14.26 6.12
C LYS A 303 9.13 -13.43 7.37
N ARG A 304 10.44 -13.28 7.68
CA ARG A 304 10.89 -12.46 8.80
C ARG A 304 10.57 -10.98 8.58
N ILE A 305 10.86 -10.43 7.41
CA ILE A 305 10.56 -9.03 7.06
C ILE A 305 9.05 -8.76 7.18
N VAL A 306 8.22 -9.60 6.55
CA VAL A 306 6.75 -9.43 6.55
C VAL A 306 6.15 -9.51 7.96
N ARG A 307 6.81 -10.22 8.89
CA ARG A 307 6.37 -10.32 10.30
C ARG A 307 6.96 -9.27 11.21
N SER A 308 8.02 -8.56 10.79
CA SER A 308 8.68 -7.54 11.60
C SER A 308 7.76 -6.35 11.87
N ASP A 309 7.69 -5.91 13.11
CA ASP A 309 6.94 -4.72 13.50
C ASP A 309 7.55 -3.46 12.88
N ALA A 310 8.87 -3.39 12.78
CA ALA A 310 9.57 -2.30 12.10
C ALA A 310 9.12 -2.16 10.63
N ALA A 311 9.09 -3.27 9.88
CA ALA A 311 8.65 -3.25 8.48
C ALA A 311 7.16 -2.86 8.33
N LYS A 312 6.29 -3.30 9.23
CA LYS A 312 4.86 -2.94 9.24
C LYS A 312 4.65 -1.47 9.54
N LEU A 313 5.33 -0.93 10.55
CA LEU A 313 5.30 0.49 10.89
C LEU A 313 5.77 1.36 9.71
N LEU A 314 6.88 1.00 9.09
CA LEU A 314 7.41 1.70 7.91
C LEU A 314 6.48 1.59 6.70
N ALA A 315 5.82 0.45 6.49
CA ALA A 315 4.86 0.29 5.40
C ALA A 315 3.64 1.21 5.57
N VAL A 316 3.09 1.29 6.79
CA VAL A 316 1.97 2.20 7.09
C VAL A 316 2.40 3.66 6.97
N ARG A 317 3.58 4.04 7.49
CA ARG A 317 4.14 5.38 7.35
C ARG A 317 4.27 5.75 5.87
N HIS A 318 4.90 4.89 5.06
CA HIS A 318 5.08 5.13 3.63
C HIS A 318 3.76 5.40 2.90
N VAL A 319 2.74 4.58 3.16
CA VAL A 319 1.43 4.73 2.51
C VAL A 319 0.72 6.01 2.94
N THR A 320 0.83 6.40 4.20
CA THR A 320 0.18 7.62 4.71
C THR A 320 0.86 8.91 4.24
N GLU A 321 2.17 8.87 3.98
CA GLU A 321 2.93 10.02 3.45
C GLU A 321 2.81 10.18 1.92
N THR A 322 2.61 9.08 1.18
CA THR A 322 2.64 9.11 -0.29
C THR A 322 1.27 9.03 -0.95
N SER A 323 0.24 8.59 -0.24
CA SER A 323 -1.08 8.31 -0.83
C SER A 323 -2.01 9.51 -0.83
N SER A 324 -2.60 9.82 -1.99
CA SER A 324 -3.45 11.00 -2.19
C SER A 324 -4.95 10.76 -2.02
N GLY A 325 -5.44 9.53 -1.95
CA GLY A 325 -6.88 9.26 -1.88
C GLY A 325 -7.24 7.89 -1.32
N PRO A 326 -8.49 7.69 -0.83
CA PRO A 326 -8.95 6.41 -0.33
C PRO A 326 -9.16 5.39 -1.44
N GLY A 327 -9.17 4.12 -1.09
CA GLY A 327 -9.60 3.01 -1.94
C GLY A 327 -11.11 2.98 -2.14
N ILE A 328 -11.62 1.78 -2.42
CA ILE A 328 -13.07 1.55 -2.58
C ILE A 328 -13.81 1.63 -1.24
N ASP A 329 -13.13 1.33 -0.14
CA ASP A 329 -13.64 1.35 1.24
C ASP A 329 -13.81 2.75 1.83
N GLY A 330 -13.32 3.79 1.14
CA GLY A 330 -13.34 5.16 1.62
C GLY A 330 -12.39 5.45 2.80
N VAL A 331 -11.64 4.45 3.28
CA VAL A 331 -10.80 4.55 4.48
C VAL A 331 -9.52 5.33 4.20
N LYS A 332 -9.15 6.21 5.15
CA LYS A 332 -7.84 6.88 5.25
C LYS A 332 -7.35 6.77 6.68
N TRP A 333 -6.04 6.62 6.84
CA TRP A 333 -5.38 6.65 8.16
C TRP A 333 -4.78 8.04 8.37
N THR A 334 -5.53 8.90 9.04
CA THR A 334 -5.16 10.31 9.24
C THR A 334 -4.53 10.55 10.61
N THR A 335 -5.04 9.90 11.65
CA THR A 335 -4.56 10.06 13.03
C THR A 335 -3.43 9.09 13.37
N PRO A 336 -2.56 9.44 14.34
CA PRO A 336 -1.54 8.54 14.86
C PRO A 336 -2.11 7.21 15.40
N ALA A 337 -3.29 7.25 16.05
CA ALA A 337 -3.97 6.06 16.55
C ALA A 337 -4.36 5.10 15.42
N GLU A 338 -4.99 5.61 14.34
CA GLU A 338 -5.35 4.82 13.17
C GLU A 338 -4.13 4.19 12.50
N LYS A 339 -3.02 4.94 12.37
CA LYS A 339 -1.76 4.45 11.81
C LYS A 339 -1.16 3.34 12.65
N MET A 340 -1.10 3.51 13.97
CA MET A 340 -0.60 2.48 14.88
C MET A 340 -1.48 1.24 14.85
N LYS A 341 -2.80 1.40 14.90
CA LYS A 341 -3.76 0.29 14.80
C LYS A 341 -3.57 -0.48 13.50
N ALA A 342 -3.43 0.22 12.38
CA ALA A 342 -3.17 -0.38 11.08
C ALA A 342 -1.86 -1.20 11.08
N ALA A 343 -0.76 -0.65 11.62
CA ALA A 343 0.52 -1.35 11.69
C ALA A 343 0.46 -2.62 12.55
N LEU A 344 -0.19 -2.56 13.70
CA LEU A 344 -0.36 -3.70 14.61
C LEU A 344 -1.26 -4.80 14.02
N THR A 345 -2.22 -4.43 13.17
CA THR A 345 -3.17 -5.36 12.56
C THR A 345 -2.74 -5.85 11.17
N LEU A 346 -1.69 -5.27 10.58
CA LEU A 346 -1.20 -5.65 9.26
C LEU A 346 -0.67 -7.09 9.28
N THR A 347 -1.34 -7.99 8.57
CA THR A 347 -1.01 -9.41 8.51
C THR A 347 -1.35 -10.02 7.16
N SER A 348 -0.51 -10.99 6.72
CA SER A 348 -0.79 -11.80 5.54
C SER A 348 -1.67 -13.02 5.81
N LYS A 349 -1.96 -13.27 7.08
CA LYS A 349 -2.81 -14.38 7.49
C LYS A 349 -4.26 -14.09 7.09
N ASP A 350 -4.86 -15.01 6.36
CA ASP A 350 -6.23 -14.91 5.81
C ASP A 350 -6.48 -13.60 5.01
N TYR A 351 -5.39 -13.02 4.50
CA TYR A 351 -5.45 -11.81 3.72
C TYR A 351 -6.25 -12.02 2.44
N LYS A 352 -7.21 -11.16 2.19
CA LYS A 352 -7.96 -11.05 0.92
C LYS A 352 -7.88 -9.62 0.41
N ALA A 353 -7.29 -9.46 -0.76
CA ALA A 353 -7.20 -8.17 -1.39
C ALA A 353 -8.59 -7.66 -1.80
N GLN A 354 -8.86 -6.39 -1.51
CA GLN A 354 -10.09 -5.74 -1.96
C GLN A 354 -9.95 -5.25 -3.40
N PRO A 355 -11.08 -5.16 -4.14
CA PRO A 355 -11.04 -4.62 -5.50
C PRO A 355 -10.48 -3.19 -5.54
N CYS A 356 -9.67 -2.91 -6.55
CA CYS A 356 -9.12 -1.57 -6.75
C CYS A 356 -10.20 -0.60 -7.29
N ARG A 357 -10.21 0.63 -6.83
CA ARG A 357 -11.00 1.70 -7.47
C ARG A 357 -10.26 2.23 -8.69
N HIS A 358 -10.88 2.19 -9.89
CA HIS A 358 -10.30 2.78 -11.10
C HIS A 358 -10.59 4.28 -11.19
N ILE A 359 -9.56 5.05 -11.47
CA ILE A 359 -9.63 6.48 -11.76
C ILE A 359 -9.14 6.69 -13.20
N VAL A 360 -9.91 7.42 -14.00
CA VAL A 360 -9.49 7.82 -15.34
C VAL A 360 -8.74 9.14 -15.24
N ILE A 361 -7.48 9.15 -15.67
CA ILE A 361 -6.70 10.38 -15.84
C ILE A 361 -6.66 10.71 -17.33
N GLN A 362 -7.30 11.82 -17.68
CA GLN A 362 -7.19 12.39 -19.03
C GLN A 362 -5.86 13.14 -19.13
N SER A 363 -5.02 12.74 -20.05
CA SER A 363 -3.83 13.53 -20.38
C SER A 363 -4.27 14.68 -21.30
N LYS A 364 -4.02 15.92 -20.92
CA LYS A 364 -4.28 17.11 -21.76
C LYS A 364 -3.62 17.05 -23.15
N TYR A 365 -2.60 16.19 -23.30
CA TYR A 365 -1.78 16.12 -24.52
C TYR A 365 -1.79 14.75 -25.21
N LYS A 366 -2.59 13.77 -24.70
CA LYS A 366 -2.75 12.45 -25.34
C LYS A 366 -4.22 12.11 -25.43
N THR A 367 -4.62 11.63 -26.59
CA THR A 367 -5.97 11.13 -26.89
C THR A 367 -6.34 9.86 -26.13
N LYS A 368 -5.37 9.21 -25.49
CA LYS A 368 -5.56 7.96 -24.74
C LYS A 368 -5.76 8.25 -23.24
N GLU A 369 -6.92 7.86 -22.73
CA GLU A 369 -7.19 7.81 -21.29
C GLU A 369 -6.27 6.81 -20.60
N ARG A 370 -5.74 7.20 -19.44
CA ARG A 370 -5.03 6.29 -18.54
C ARG A 370 -5.92 5.93 -17.35
N ARG A 371 -6.15 4.65 -17.15
CA ARG A 371 -6.82 4.14 -15.94
C ARG A 371 -5.76 3.81 -14.89
N ILE A 372 -5.92 4.37 -13.71
CA ILE A 372 -5.06 4.07 -12.56
C ILE A 372 -5.88 3.33 -11.51
N SER A 373 -5.34 2.24 -11.03
CA SER A 373 -5.91 1.45 -9.94
C SER A 373 -5.53 2.04 -8.59
N VAL A 374 -6.51 2.24 -7.73
CA VAL A 374 -6.34 2.77 -6.39
C VAL A 374 -6.79 1.70 -5.39
N PRO A 375 -5.86 0.91 -4.82
CA PRO A 375 -6.17 -0.08 -3.79
C PRO A 375 -6.61 0.59 -2.48
N THR A 376 -7.16 -0.17 -1.53
CA THR A 376 -7.41 0.30 -0.17
C THR A 376 -6.12 0.67 0.54
N MET A 377 -6.20 1.43 1.64
CA MET A 377 -5.01 1.77 2.43
C MET A 377 -4.33 0.51 2.98
N TYR A 378 -5.13 -0.49 3.39
CA TYR A 378 -4.63 -1.77 3.87
C TYR A 378 -3.88 -2.53 2.77
N ASP A 379 -4.46 -2.65 1.59
CA ASP A 379 -3.82 -3.32 0.44
C ASP A 379 -2.53 -2.63 0.02
N ARG A 380 -2.49 -1.29 0.01
CA ARG A 380 -1.26 -0.53 -0.27
C ARG A 380 -0.17 -0.83 0.76
N ALA A 381 -0.52 -0.87 2.06
CA ALA A 381 0.44 -1.19 3.11
C ALA A 381 0.93 -2.64 2.98
N MET A 382 0.06 -3.59 2.64
CA MET A 382 0.44 -4.96 2.32
C MET A 382 1.38 -5.02 1.12
N GLN A 383 1.08 -4.29 0.05
CA GLN A 383 1.95 -4.23 -1.13
C GLN A 383 3.32 -3.64 -0.81
N VAL A 384 3.39 -2.57 0.00
CA VAL A 384 4.67 -1.98 0.46
C VAL A 384 5.44 -2.97 1.33
N LEU A 385 4.76 -3.63 2.27
CA LEU A 385 5.37 -4.64 3.15
C LEU A 385 6.00 -5.78 2.35
N TYR A 386 5.28 -6.27 1.34
CA TYR A 386 5.82 -7.32 0.45
C TYR A 386 6.86 -6.78 -0.53
N ALA A 387 6.76 -5.52 -0.96
CA ALA A 387 7.82 -4.86 -1.73
C ALA A 387 9.13 -4.78 -0.93
N TYR A 388 9.10 -4.49 0.38
CA TYR A 388 10.30 -4.54 1.23
C TYR A 388 10.99 -5.91 1.26
N SER A 389 10.24 -6.99 1.09
CA SER A 389 10.76 -8.36 1.07
C SER A 389 11.11 -8.85 -0.35
N LEU A 390 10.57 -8.24 -1.41
CA LEU A 390 10.81 -8.66 -2.80
C LEU A 390 11.91 -7.85 -3.46
N ASP A 391 11.97 -6.52 -3.23
CA ASP A 391 12.91 -5.60 -3.87
C ASP A 391 14.39 -5.99 -3.68
N PRO A 392 14.85 -6.45 -2.47
CA PRO A 392 16.22 -6.95 -2.31
C PRO A 392 16.57 -8.15 -3.19
N VAL A 393 15.59 -9.03 -3.44
CA VAL A 393 15.76 -10.18 -4.34
C VAL A 393 15.78 -9.72 -5.79
N ALA A 394 14.86 -8.82 -6.15
CA ALA A 394 14.82 -8.23 -7.48
C ALA A 394 16.13 -7.50 -7.82
N GLU A 395 16.65 -6.67 -6.90
CA GLU A 395 17.92 -5.97 -7.09
C GLU A 395 19.14 -6.89 -7.18
N ALA A 396 19.14 -8.05 -6.51
CA ALA A 396 20.20 -9.03 -6.61
C ALA A 396 20.23 -9.76 -7.97
N THR A 397 19.07 -9.94 -8.60
CA THR A 397 18.90 -10.70 -9.85
C THR A 397 18.66 -9.81 -11.07
N ALA A 398 18.47 -8.51 -10.88
CA ALA A 398 18.13 -7.57 -11.94
C ALA A 398 19.20 -7.43 -13.00
N GLU A 399 18.78 -7.17 -14.21
CA GLU A 399 19.66 -6.80 -15.31
C GLU A 399 20.47 -5.54 -14.98
N ARG A 400 21.76 -5.59 -15.31
CA ARG A 400 22.71 -4.51 -14.97
C ARG A 400 22.31 -3.17 -15.58
N LYS A 401 21.76 -3.17 -16.79
CA LYS A 401 21.37 -1.96 -17.55
C LYS A 401 19.85 -1.75 -17.61
N SER A 402 19.14 -2.20 -16.58
CA SER A 402 17.74 -1.84 -16.31
C SER A 402 17.71 -0.73 -15.24
N PHE A 403 17.00 0.37 -15.51
CA PHE A 403 17.14 1.59 -14.70
C PHE A 403 15.83 2.06 -14.03
N ALA A 404 14.68 1.85 -14.66
CA ALA A 404 13.41 2.35 -14.13
C ALA A 404 13.01 1.67 -12.81
N PHE A 405 12.42 2.45 -11.90
CA PHE A 405 11.88 2.00 -10.63
C PHE A 405 12.87 1.29 -9.69
N ARG A 406 14.17 1.49 -9.88
CA ARG A 406 15.23 0.92 -9.08
C ARG A 406 15.96 1.98 -8.28
N LYS A 407 16.31 1.68 -7.03
CA LYS A 407 16.96 2.62 -6.11
C LYS A 407 18.28 3.16 -6.67
N GLY A 408 18.45 4.48 -6.56
CA GLY A 408 19.66 5.18 -6.96
C GLY A 408 19.94 5.23 -8.47
N ARG A 409 19.04 4.73 -9.33
CA ARG A 409 19.14 4.77 -10.79
C ARG A 409 18.26 5.86 -11.38
N SER A 410 18.66 6.40 -12.52
CA SER A 410 18.00 7.57 -13.12
C SER A 410 18.06 7.55 -14.65
N LEU A 411 17.25 8.39 -15.28
CA LEU A 411 17.28 8.64 -16.73
C LEU A 411 18.61 9.25 -17.20
N GLN A 412 19.32 9.92 -16.30
CA GLN A 412 20.67 10.46 -16.58
C GLN A 412 21.69 9.32 -16.71
N ASP A 413 21.54 8.24 -15.93
CA ASP A 413 22.37 7.05 -16.07
C ASP A 413 22.16 6.38 -17.42
N VAL A 414 20.89 6.26 -17.88
CA VAL A 414 20.55 5.73 -19.22
C VAL A 414 21.28 6.51 -20.30
N HIS A 415 21.21 7.85 -20.25
CA HIS A 415 21.93 8.72 -21.18
C HIS A 415 23.44 8.43 -21.21
N SER A 416 24.07 8.38 -20.02
CA SER A 416 25.51 8.15 -19.94
C SER A 416 25.93 6.79 -20.50
N TYR A 417 25.10 5.74 -20.31
CA TYR A 417 25.37 4.43 -20.89
C TYR A 417 25.15 4.38 -22.40
N ILE A 418 24.18 5.12 -22.96
CA ILE A 418 24.00 5.28 -24.41
C ILE A 418 25.22 5.96 -24.99
N VAL A 419 25.69 7.04 -24.36
CA VAL A 419 26.91 7.76 -24.79
C VAL A 419 28.11 6.82 -24.79
N ASP A 420 28.34 6.06 -23.73
CA ASP A 420 29.46 5.11 -23.67
C ASP A 420 29.42 4.06 -24.77
N CYS A 421 28.23 3.59 -25.15
CA CYS A 421 28.09 2.53 -26.14
C CYS A 421 28.12 2.99 -27.59
N LEU A 422 27.71 4.23 -27.87
CA LEU A 422 27.53 4.75 -29.22
C LEU A 422 28.51 5.87 -29.58
N ASN A 423 29.37 6.34 -28.68
CA ASN A 423 30.39 7.34 -28.97
C ASN A 423 31.68 6.65 -29.41
N GLY A 424 32.12 6.94 -30.63
CA GLY A 424 33.29 6.35 -31.28
C GLY A 424 33.01 5.95 -32.71
N THR A 425 34.07 5.56 -33.44
CA THR A 425 33.98 5.16 -34.86
C THR A 425 33.65 3.67 -35.05
N ASP A 426 34.07 2.80 -34.13
CA ASP A 426 33.75 1.36 -34.13
C ASP A 426 32.64 1.05 -33.14
N THR A 427 31.48 1.64 -33.35
CA THR A 427 30.28 1.45 -32.51
C THR A 427 29.17 0.80 -33.34
N PRO A 428 28.14 0.23 -32.66
CA PRO A 428 26.93 -0.22 -33.33
C PRO A 428 26.31 0.85 -34.20
N LYS A 429 25.94 0.50 -35.43
CA LYS A 429 25.39 1.43 -36.44
C LYS A 429 23.88 1.50 -36.40
N TYR A 430 23.24 0.52 -35.79
CA TYR A 430 21.78 0.42 -35.71
C TYR A 430 21.34 0.29 -34.26
N VAL A 431 20.13 0.78 -33.98
CA VAL A 431 19.42 0.55 -32.73
C VAL A 431 18.02 0.05 -33.01
N LEU A 432 17.64 -1.01 -32.30
CA LEU A 432 16.25 -1.44 -32.19
C LEU A 432 15.63 -0.75 -30.97
N LEU A 433 14.65 0.12 -31.23
CA LEU A 433 13.74 0.61 -30.16
C LEU A 433 12.51 -0.29 -30.15
N ALA A 434 12.22 -0.89 -29.01
CA ALA A 434 11.10 -1.79 -28.83
C ALA A 434 10.23 -1.38 -27.65
N ASP A 435 8.91 -1.31 -27.87
CA ASP A 435 7.89 -0.99 -26.87
C ASP A 435 7.00 -2.21 -26.67
N VAL A 436 6.76 -2.60 -25.41
CA VAL A 436 5.92 -3.74 -25.08
C VAL A 436 4.46 -3.28 -25.04
N LYS A 437 3.61 -3.85 -25.92
CA LYS A 437 2.19 -3.44 -26.04
C LYS A 437 1.44 -3.63 -24.72
N SER A 438 1.02 -2.51 -24.10
CA SER A 438 0.25 -2.51 -22.85
C SER A 438 0.85 -3.45 -21.79
N CYS A 439 2.16 -3.37 -21.56
CA CYS A 439 2.95 -4.31 -20.78
C CYS A 439 2.26 -4.73 -19.47
N TYR A 440 1.95 -3.77 -18.60
CA TYR A 440 1.35 -4.02 -17.31
C TYR A 440 -0.02 -4.71 -17.36
N ASN A 441 -0.80 -4.50 -18.42
CA ASN A 441 -2.14 -5.07 -18.56
C ASN A 441 -2.16 -6.51 -19.07
N ASN A 442 -1.03 -7.00 -19.64
CA ASN A 442 -1.01 -8.26 -20.38
C ASN A 442 -0.10 -9.33 -19.74
N ILE A 443 0.61 -9.02 -18.66
CA ILE A 443 1.49 -10.00 -18.01
C ILE A 443 0.67 -11.21 -17.54
N SER A 444 1.13 -12.41 -17.89
CA SER A 444 0.51 -13.68 -17.51
C SER A 444 0.56 -13.89 -15.98
N HIS A 445 -0.59 -14.03 -15.33
CA HIS A 445 -0.68 -14.39 -13.91
C HIS A 445 0.00 -15.72 -13.62
N LYS A 446 -0.18 -16.71 -14.51
CA LYS A 446 0.49 -18.00 -14.37
C LYS A 446 2.01 -17.83 -14.34
N TRP A 447 2.57 -17.05 -15.29
CA TRP A 447 4.00 -16.81 -15.33
C TRP A 447 4.49 -16.13 -14.03
N LEU A 448 3.78 -15.12 -13.52
CA LEU A 448 4.12 -14.45 -12.27
C LEU A 448 4.11 -15.41 -11.09
N LEU A 449 3.06 -16.24 -10.96
CA LEU A 449 2.94 -17.21 -9.89
C LEU A 449 4.06 -18.28 -9.95
N ASP A 450 4.49 -18.68 -11.12
CA ASP A 450 5.55 -19.68 -11.30
C ASP A 450 6.95 -19.11 -11.03
N ASN A 451 7.19 -17.83 -11.36
CA ASN A 451 8.55 -17.26 -11.44
C ASN A 451 8.89 -16.24 -10.35
N ILE A 452 7.93 -15.52 -9.78
CA ILE A 452 8.23 -14.50 -8.76
C ILE A 452 8.47 -15.16 -7.39
N PRO A 453 9.62 -14.97 -6.74
CA PRO A 453 9.97 -15.60 -5.47
C PRO A 453 9.36 -14.84 -4.29
N MET A 454 8.05 -14.97 -4.10
CA MET A 454 7.32 -14.45 -2.94
C MET A 454 6.17 -15.39 -2.57
N ASP A 455 5.50 -15.12 -1.44
CA ASP A 455 4.33 -15.88 -1.00
C ASP A 455 3.28 -15.94 -2.12
N LYS A 456 3.00 -17.16 -2.61
CA LYS A 456 2.13 -17.36 -3.77
C LYS A 456 0.67 -17.05 -3.48
N TYR A 457 0.23 -17.25 -2.23
CA TYR A 457 -1.12 -16.90 -1.83
C TYR A 457 -1.34 -15.39 -1.92
N VAL A 458 -0.45 -14.61 -1.30
CA VAL A 458 -0.55 -13.15 -1.30
C VAL A 458 -0.35 -12.56 -2.70
N LEU A 459 0.58 -13.13 -3.49
CA LEU A 459 0.74 -12.71 -4.89
C LEU A 459 -0.56 -12.93 -5.68
N ASN A 460 -1.19 -14.09 -5.53
CA ASN A 460 -2.45 -14.38 -6.20
C ASN A 460 -3.58 -13.43 -5.76
N GLU A 461 -3.66 -13.08 -4.47
CA GLU A 461 -4.60 -12.08 -3.98
C GLU A 461 -4.37 -10.70 -4.63
N PHE A 462 -3.13 -10.23 -4.73
CA PHE A 462 -2.82 -8.98 -5.42
C PHE A 462 -3.20 -9.01 -6.90
N LEU A 463 -2.95 -10.12 -7.59
CA LEU A 463 -3.23 -10.27 -9.01
C LEU A 463 -4.73 -10.37 -9.31
N LYS A 464 -5.49 -11.07 -8.45
CA LYS A 464 -6.91 -11.36 -8.65
C LYS A 464 -7.86 -10.43 -7.89
N SER A 465 -7.36 -9.37 -7.28
CA SER A 465 -8.19 -8.44 -6.51
C SER A 465 -9.36 -7.84 -7.32
N GLY A 466 -9.25 -7.78 -8.63
CA GLY A 466 -10.24 -7.13 -9.47
C GLY A 466 -10.25 -5.61 -9.33
N PHE A 467 -11.20 -4.96 -10.00
CA PHE A 467 -11.38 -3.52 -9.89
C PHE A 467 -12.86 -3.14 -10.03
N VAL A 468 -13.21 -2.00 -9.44
CA VAL A 468 -14.51 -1.38 -9.59
C VAL A 468 -14.39 -0.14 -10.47
N PHE A 469 -15.23 -0.11 -11.51
CA PHE A 469 -15.35 1.02 -12.41
C PHE A 469 -16.82 1.29 -12.68
N ALA A 470 -17.24 2.55 -12.58
CA ALA A 470 -18.63 2.98 -12.77
C ALA A 470 -19.65 2.15 -11.94
N GLY A 471 -19.28 1.72 -10.75
CA GLY A 471 -20.15 0.95 -9.84
C GLY A 471 -20.19 -0.56 -10.08
N SER A 472 -19.58 -1.06 -11.17
CA SER A 472 -19.51 -2.50 -11.49
C SER A 472 -18.14 -3.08 -11.15
N MET A 473 -18.13 -4.32 -10.65
CA MET A 473 -16.91 -5.07 -10.35
C MET A 473 -16.46 -5.88 -11.56
N PHE A 474 -15.18 -5.83 -11.86
CA PHE A 474 -14.54 -6.57 -12.94
C PHE A 474 -13.42 -7.45 -12.39
N PRO A 475 -13.37 -8.72 -12.75
CA PRO A 475 -12.26 -9.60 -12.37
C PRO A 475 -11.00 -9.22 -13.15
N THR A 476 -9.83 -9.56 -12.60
CA THR A 476 -8.53 -9.44 -13.28
C THR A 476 -8.00 -10.84 -13.56
N GLU A 477 -7.88 -11.20 -14.83
CA GLU A 477 -7.41 -12.52 -15.27
C GLU A 477 -5.96 -12.51 -15.74
N GLN A 478 -5.46 -11.34 -16.12
CA GLN A 478 -4.08 -11.08 -16.53
C GLN A 478 -3.66 -9.66 -16.17
N GLY A 479 -2.36 -9.39 -16.20
CA GLY A 479 -1.79 -8.08 -15.93
C GLY A 479 -1.59 -7.80 -14.43
N ILE A 480 -0.98 -6.66 -14.17
CA ILE A 480 -0.73 -6.12 -12.83
C ILE A 480 -1.31 -4.72 -12.71
N SER A 481 -1.77 -4.38 -11.53
CA SER A 481 -2.48 -3.11 -11.28
C SER A 481 -1.58 -1.89 -11.47
N LEU A 482 -1.91 -1.01 -12.42
CA LEU A 482 -1.22 0.28 -12.58
C LEU A 482 -1.50 1.19 -11.37
N GLY A 483 -0.43 1.58 -10.67
CA GLY A 483 -0.50 2.41 -9.46
C GLY A 483 -0.38 1.62 -8.15
N ALA A 484 -0.30 0.30 -8.20
CA ALA A 484 0.01 -0.53 -7.03
C ALA A 484 1.51 -0.47 -6.69
N ASN A 485 1.84 -0.39 -5.40
CA ASN A 485 3.22 -0.18 -4.93
C ASN A 485 4.19 -1.30 -5.33
N ILE A 486 3.74 -2.53 -5.45
CA ILE A 486 4.57 -3.68 -5.82
C ILE A 486 4.70 -3.86 -7.34
N SER A 487 3.80 -3.29 -8.15
CA SER A 487 3.75 -3.51 -9.60
C SER A 487 5.03 -3.14 -10.35
N PRO A 488 5.75 -2.05 -10.02
CA PRO A 488 7.01 -1.75 -10.68
C PRO A 488 8.07 -2.84 -10.53
N ILE A 489 8.13 -3.47 -9.35
CA ILE A 489 9.07 -4.59 -9.07
C ILE A 489 8.66 -5.81 -9.90
N LEU A 490 7.38 -6.18 -9.88
CA LEU A 490 6.85 -7.30 -10.65
C LEU A 490 7.06 -7.11 -12.16
N GLY A 491 6.82 -5.90 -12.67
CA GLY A 491 7.05 -5.54 -14.07
C GLY A 491 8.52 -5.66 -14.48
N ASN A 492 9.44 -5.16 -13.65
CA ASN A 492 10.86 -5.29 -13.89
C ASN A 492 11.31 -6.76 -13.87
N MET A 493 10.93 -7.54 -12.84
CA MET A 493 11.26 -8.97 -12.74
C MET A 493 10.69 -9.78 -13.90
N THR A 494 9.53 -9.37 -14.46
CA THR A 494 8.98 -10.03 -15.65
C THR A 494 9.88 -9.88 -16.88
N LEU A 495 10.55 -8.74 -17.02
CA LEU A 495 11.39 -8.42 -18.16
C LEU A 495 12.89 -8.72 -17.91
N ASP A 496 13.28 -8.99 -16.67
CA ASP A 496 14.66 -9.35 -16.34
C ASP A 496 15.05 -10.70 -16.95
N GLY A 497 16.32 -10.82 -17.33
CA GLY A 497 16.87 -11.97 -18.05
C GLY A 497 16.87 -11.79 -19.58
N LEU A 498 16.28 -10.72 -20.12
CA LEU A 498 16.22 -10.45 -21.55
C LEU A 498 17.62 -10.28 -22.17
N GLN A 499 18.52 -9.54 -21.50
CA GLN A 499 19.91 -9.39 -21.99
C GLN A 499 20.64 -10.74 -22.09
N LYS A 500 20.49 -11.57 -21.05
CA LYS A 500 21.08 -12.91 -21.04
C LYS A 500 20.49 -13.76 -22.16
N TYR A 501 19.18 -13.70 -22.36
CA TYR A 501 18.48 -14.46 -23.40
C TYR A 501 18.92 -14.02 -24.80
N ILE A 502 19.06 -12.71 -25.06
CA ILE A 502 19.58 -12.19 -26.31
C ILE A 502 20.99 -12.73 -26.58
N TYR A 503 21.88 -12.65 -25.59
CA TYR A 503 23.25 -13.14 -25.77
C TYR A 503 23.33 -14.64 -26.00
N GLN A 504 22.61 -15.42 -25.21
CA GLN A 504 22.63 -16.89 -25.36
C GLN A 504 22.02 -17.35 -26.68
N THR A 505 20.97 -16.71 -27.15
CA THR A 505 20.30 -17.11 -28.41
C THR A 505 21.07 -16.64 -29.64
N PHE A 506 21.69 -15.46 -29.60
CA PHE A 506 22.42 -14.89 -30.74
C PHE A 506 23.87 -15.34 -30.83
N HIS A 507 24.61 -15.33 -29.71
CA HIS A 507 26.05 -15.66 -29.69
C HIS A 507 26.36 -17.08 -29.22
N GLY A 508 25.35 -17.83 -28.72
CA GLY A 508 25.59 -19.13 -28.10
C GLY A 508 26.42 -19.00 -26.80
N ASP A 509 27.30 -19.93 -26.54
CA ASP A 509 28.19 -19.88 -25.36
C ASP A 509 29.41 -18.95 -25.53
N TYR A 510 29.56 -18.31 -26.70
CA TYR A 510 30.66 -17.41 -27.01
C TYR A 510 30.33 -15.98 -26.75
N VAL A 511 30.98 -15.38 -25.75
CA VAL A 511 30.86 -13.93 -25.44
C VAL A 511 31.99 -13.19 -26.17
N ALA A 512 31.86 -12.95 -27.47
CA ALA A 512 32.93 -12.33 -28.26
C ALA A 512 32.70 -10.85 -28.62
N ASP A 513 31.47 -10.34 -28.60
CA ASP A 513 31.19 -8.95 -28.99
C ASP A 513 30.22 -8.25 -28.02
N TYR A 514 30.78 -7.58 -27.03
CA TYR A 514 30.01 -6.80 -26.02
C TYR A 514 29.24 -5.62 -26.62
N GLY A 515 29.45 -5.24 -27.87
CA GLY A 515 28.75 -4.13 -28.55
C GLY A 515 27.45 -4.57 -29.21
N ASN A 516 27.42 -5.78 -29.79
CA ASN A 516 26.28 -6.27 -30.56
C ASN A 516 25.28 -7.03 -29.67
N GLY A 517 24.03 -6.62 -29.65
CA GLY A 517 22.96 -7.13 -28.76
C GLY A 517 22.96 -6.51 -27.36
N ASN A 518 23.70 -5.42 -27.16
CA ASN A 518 23.74 -4.73 -25.88
C ASN A 518 22.41 -4.03 -25.58
N LEU A 519 21.81 -4.39 -24.45
CA LEU A 519 20.48 -3.93 -24.02
C LEU A 519 20.57 -2.79 -23.01
N ILE A 520 19.76 -1.78 -23.21
CA ILE A 520 19.42 -0.75 -22.21
C ILE A 520 17.91 -0.73 -22.06
N ARG A 521 17.43 -0.81 -20.81
CA ARG A 521 15.99 -0.87 -20.51
C ARG A 521 15.57 0.18 -19.49
N PHE A 522 14.46 0.84 -19.77
CA PHE A 522 13.79 1.74 -18.82
C PHE A 522 12.31 1.35 -18.73
N ALA A 523 11.95 0.52 -17.75
CA ALA A 523 10.66 -0.16 -17.65
C ALA A 523 10.39 -1.04 -18.89
N ASP A 524 9.35 -0.72 -19.65
CA ASP A 524 8.94 -1.38 -20.90
C ASP A 524 9.57 -0.75 -22.17
N ASP A 525 10.28 0.38 -22.04
CA ASP A 525 11.07 0.95 -23.14
C ASP A 525 12.43 0.22 -23.26
N ILE A 526 12.63 -0.45 -24.37
CA ILE A 526 13.76 -1.30 -24.66
C ILE A 526 14.59 -0.71 -25.80
N LEU A 527 15.90 -0.58 -25.59
CA LEU A 527 16.87 -0.21 -26.63
C LEU A 527 17.89 -1.33 -26.75
N VAL A 528 18.05 -1.91 -27.96
CA VAL A 528 19.08 -2.91 -28.26
C VAL A 528 19.97 -2.40 -29.38
N MET A 529 21.26 -2.46 -29.18
CA MET A 529 22.29 -2.02 -30.12
C MET A 529 22.67 -3.13 -31.08
N ALA A 530 22.83 -2.82 -32.35
CA ALA A 530 23.09 -3.77 -33.41
C ALA A 530 24.18 -3.25 -34.35
N ARG A 531 25.10 -4.13 -34.81
CA ARG A 531 26.12 -3.77 -35.79
C ARG A 531 25.52 -3.66 -37.18
N THR A 532 24.59 -4.55 -37.52
CA THR A 532 23.89 -4.55 -38.81
C THR A 532 22.38 -4.45 -38.65
N ARG A 533 21.69 -4.14 -39.73
CA ARG A 533 20.21 -4.11 -39.72
C ARG A 533 19.63 -5.51 -39.55
N GLU A 534 20.27 -6.49 -40.13
CA GLU A 534 19.90 -7.92 -40.03
C GLU A 534 20.00 -8.41 -38.58
N ASP A 535 21.06 -8.00 -37.84
CA ASP A 535 21.17 -8.28 -36.42
C ASP A 535 20.00 -7.68 -35.63
N ALA A 536 19.65 -6.42 -35.91
CA ALA A 536 18.53 -5.76 -35.26
C ALA A 536 17.19 -6.46 -35.51
N GLU A 537 16.94 -6.95 -36.73
CA GLU A 537 15.74 -7.76 -37.04
C GLU A 537 15.78 -9.11 -36.30
N THR A 538 16.95 -9.70 -36.16
CA THR A 538 17.14 -10.94 -35.39
C THR A 538 16.87 -10.71 -33.91
N PHE A 539 17.37 -9.61 -33.30
CA PHE A 539 17.07 -9.25 -31.93
C PHE A 539 15.58 -9.00 -31.71
N LYS A 540 14.88 -8.39 -32.69
CA LYS A 540 13.42 -8.22 -32.62
C LYS A 540 12.70 -9.56 -32.47
N ARG A 541 13.09 -10.58 -33.26
CA ARG A 541 12.51 -11.94 -33.15
C ARG A 541 12.83 -12.58 -31.79
N ILE A 542 14.08 -12.50 -31.33
CA ILE A 542 14.50 -13.03 -30.04
C ILE A 542 13.70 -12.39 -28.87
N ILE A 543 13.47 -11.08 -28.93
CA ILE A 543 12.63 -10.39 -27.94
C ILE A 543 11.18 -10.88 -27.99
N GLN A 544 10.62 -11.09 -29.19
CA GLN A 544 9.26 -11.63 -29.32
C GLN A 544 9.13 -13.02 -28.71
N GLU A 545 10.11 -13.90 -28.92
CA GLU A 545 10.19 -15.24 -28.32
C GLU A 545 10.28 -15.18 -26.80
N PHE A 546 11.11 -14.27 -26.27
CA PHE A 546 11.24 -14.05 -24.81
C PHE A 546 9.95 -13.57 -24.17
N LEU A 547 9.20 -12.70 -24.84
CA LEU A 547 7.96 -12.10 -24.32
C LEU A 547 6.78 -13.06 -24.34
N LEU A 548 6.73 -14.00 -25.29
CA LEU A 548 5.60 -14.89 -25.52
C LEU A 548 5.14 -15.69 -24.29
N PRO A 549 6.04 -16.40 -23.55
CA PRO A 549 5.63 -17.12 -22.34
C PRO A 549 5.11 -16.22 -21.22
N ARG A 550 5.45 -14.95 -21.23
CA ARG A 550 5.07 -13.93 -20.28
C ARG A 550 3.70 -13.31 -20.59
N GLY A 551 3.07 -13.74 -21.71
CA GLY A 551 1.80 -13.17 -22.19
C GLY A 551 1.97 -11.82 -22.91
N LEU A 552 3.21 -11.43 -23.20
CA LEU A 552 3.55 -10.11 -23.72
C LEU A 552 3.85 -10.16 -25.23
N LYS A 553 3.66 -9.03 -25.90
CA LYS A 553 3.94 -8.83 -27.34
C LYS A 553 4.54 -7.45 -27.57
N LEU A 554 5.38 -7.32 -28.60
CA LEU A 554 5.86 -6.01 -29.03
C LEU A 554 4.73 -5.18 -29.67
N SER A 555 4.83 -3.88 -29.52
CA SER A 555 4.00 -2.93 -30.26
C SER A 555 4.60 -2.69 -31.65
N GLU A 556 3.95 -3.15 -32.69
CA GLU A 556 4.44 -2.96 -34.06
C GLU A 556 4.52 -1.49 -34.44
N GLU A 557 3.56 -0.67 -33.99
CA GLU A 557 3.51 0.77 -34.24
C GLU A 557 4.66 1.56 -33.62
N LYS A 558 5.31 1.00 -32.58
CA LYS A 558 6.35 1.69 -31.81
C LYS A 558 7.67 0.94 -31.78
N THR A 559 7.76 -0.19 -32.46
CA THR A 559 9.00 -0.98 -32.56
C THR A 559 9.66 -0.71 -33.89
N HIS A 560 10.79 0.01 -33.87
CA HIS A 560 11.47 0.46 -35.08
C HIS A 560 12.98 0.26 -34.97
N ILE A 561 13.60 0.07 -36.13
CA ILE A 561 15.04 0.00 -36.28
C ILE A 561 15.53 1.30 -36.90
N TYR A 562 16.46 1.97 -36.23
CA TYR A 562 17.04 3.23 -36.65
C TYR A 562 18.52 3.07 -36.99
N ASP A 563 18.96 3.80 -38.00
CA ASP A 563 20.36 4.06 -38.26
C ASP A 563 20.84 5.18 -37.33
N VAL A 564 21.85 4.91 -36.50
CA VAL A 564 22.37 5.84 -35.51
C VAL A 564 22.93 7.13 -36.16
N PHE A 565 23.42 7.06 -37.39
CA PHE A 565 23.88 8.23 -38.14
C PHE A 565 22.74 9.20 -38.43
N ASN A 566 21.58 8.68 -38.81
CA ASN A 566 20.38 9.50 -39.08
C ASN A 566 19.71 10.01 -37.81
N GLY A 567 19.99 9.38 -36.67
CA GLY A 567 19.48 9.73 -35.36
C GLY A 567 18.20 9.00 -34.98
N PHE A 568 17.96 8.92 -33.67
CA PHE A 568 16.78 8.32 -33.07
C PHE A 568 16.39 9.01 -31.77
N ASP A 569 15.11 8.98 -31.46
CA ASP A 569 14.57 9.53 -30.22
C ASP A 569 14.40 8.42 -29.17
N PHE A 570 14.98 8.61 -27.99
CA PHE A 570 14.77 7.72 -26.85
C PHE A 570 14.65 8.50 -25.55
N LEU A 571 13.60 8.26 -24.77
CA LEU A 571 13.31 8.88 -23.48
C LEU A 571 13.43 10.42 -23.51
N SER A 572 12.77 11.03 -24.49
CA SER A 572 12.73 12.51 -24.71
C SER A 572 14.05 13.14 -25.15
N ARG A 573 15.01 12.36 -25.60
CA ARG A 573 16.29 12.83 -26.15
C ARG A 573 16.50 12.27 -27.53
N ASN A 574 17.09 13.06 -28.43
CA ASN A 574 17.57 12.63 -29.73
C ASN A 574 19.06 12.29 -29.65
N TYR A 575 19.48 11.20 -30.27
CA TYR A 575 20.85 10.72 -30.35
C TYR A 575 21.26 10.52 -31.79
N SER A 576 22.41 11.00 -32.21
CA SER A 576 22.97 10.73 -33.54
C SER A 576 24.51 10.69 -33.48
N ASN A 577 25.12 9.68 -34.13
CA ASN A 577 26.59 9.62 -34.23
C ASN A 577 27.02 10.10 -35.62
N LYS A 578 27.79 11.16 -35.64
CA LYS A 578 28.36 11.74 -36.87
C LYS A 578 29.90 11.69 -36.78
N ASN A 579 30.50 10.91 -37.65
CA ASN A 579 31.95 10.77 -37.73
C ASN A 579 32.64 10.33 -36.41
N GLY A 580 31.97 9.47 -35.63
CA GLY A 580 32.50 8.98 -34.37
C GLY A 580 32.20 9.85 -33.13
N ILE A 581 31.49 10.94 -33.31
CA ILE A 581 31.04 11.81 -32.20
C ILE A 581 29.52 11.62 -32.04
N LEU A 582 29.11 11.18 -30.85
CA LEU A 582 27.69 11.07 -30.51
C LEU A 582 27.17 12.41 -30.01
N TYR A 583 26.23 12.97 -30.73
CA TYR A 583 25.44 14.15 -30.33
C TYR A 583 24.16 13.70 -29.63
N ALA A 584 23.86 14.35 -28.52
CA ALA A 584 22.62 14.12 -27.77
C ALA A 584 21.98 15.47 -27.42
N CYS A 585 20.71 15.65 -27.76
CA CYS A 585 19.97 16.89 -27.45
C CYS A 585 18.52 16.57 -27.06
N PRO A 586 17.75 17.52 -26.51
CA PRO A 586 16.32 17.36 -26.35
C PRO A 586 15.64 17.00 -27.69
N SER A 587 14.75 16.00 -27.71
CA SER A 587 14.03 15.65 -28.94
C SER A 587 13.03 16.74 -29.33
N THR A 588 12.76 16.90 -30.63
CA THR A 588 11.80 17.88 -31.14
C THR A 588 10.45 17.74 -30.45
N LEU A 589 9.95 16.52 -30.31
CA LEU A 589 8.69 16.23 -29.63
C LEU A 589 8.71 16.63 -28.14
N ALA A 590 9.87 16.54 -27.46
CA ALA A 590 9.99 16.98 -26.06
C ALA A 590 9.93 18.50 -25.94
N ILE A 591 10.54 19.23 -26.89
CA ILE A 591 10.51 20.70 -26.98
C ILE A 591 9.06 21.14 -27.23
N GLU A 592 8.40 20.64 -28.28
CA GLU A 592 7.01 20.98 -28.65
C GLU A 592 6.03 20.75 -27.47
N ARG A 593 6.14 19.60 -26.77
CA ARG A 593 5.30 19.31 -25.62
C ARG A 593 5.55 20.26 -24.45
N PHE A 594 6.80 20.65 -24.25
CA PHE A 594 7.15 21.59 -23.20
C PHE A 594 6.62 23.00 -23.52
N GLU A 595 6.77 23.46 -24.75
CA GLU A 595 6.21 24.72 -25.23
C GLU A 595 4.68 24.77 -25.13
N ALA A 596 4.01 23.69 -25.54
CA ALA A 596 2.56 23.55 -25.35
C ALA A 596 2.16 23.64 -23.86
N SER A 597 2.95 23.03 -22.97
CA SER A 597 2.75 23.11 -21.53
C SER A 597 2.98 24.52 -20.96
N LEU A 598 3.96 25.26 -21.47
CA LEU A 598 4.19 26.66 -21.11
C LEU A 598 3.02 27.54 -21.59
N LYS A 599 2.60 27.38 -22.84
CA LYS A 599 1.45 28.08 -23.44
C LYS A 599 0.18 27.87 -22.62
N ASP A 600 -0.16 26.61 -22.33
CA ASP A 600 -1.32 26.28 -21.47
C ASP A 600 -1.21 26.98 -20.10
N THR A 601 -0.06 26.90 -19.46
CA THR A 601 0.18 27.56 -18.15
C THR A 601 -0.04 29.07 -18.23
N ILE A 602 0.51 29.73 -19.24
CA ILE A 602 0.46 31.19 -19.39
C ILE A 602 -1.00 31.67 -19.60
N PHE A 603 -1.75 31.01 -20.49
CA PHE A 603 -3.09 31.47 -20.87
C PHE A 603 -4.21 30.96 -19.95
N THR A 604 -3.98 29.90 -19.16
CA THR A 604 -4.94 29.43 -18.16
C THR A 604 -4.71 29.96 -16.75
N HIS A 605 -3.56 30.66 -16.53
CA HIS A 605 -3.22 31.16 -15.19
C HIS A 605 -4.16 32.28 -14.73
N LYS A 606 -4.80 32.09 -13.58
CA LYS A 606 -5.75 33.07 -13.00
C LYS A 606 -5.17 33.89 -11.84
N GLY A 607 -3.89 33.66 -11.50
CA GLY A 607 -3.22 34.29 -10.36
C GLY A 607 -2.52 35.60 -10.72
N SER A 608 -1.74 36.09 -9.76
CA SER A 608 -0.89 37.27 -9.95
C SER A 608 0.27 37.01 -10.91
N GLN A 609 0.96 38.08 -11.34
CA GLN A 609 2.18 37.97 -12.14
C GLN A 609 3.26 37.17 -11.39
N GLN A 610 3.37 37.37 -10.06
CA GLN A 610 4.33 36.65 -9.22
C GLN A 610 4.06 35.14 -9.25
N THR A 611 2.82 34.71 -9.03
CA THR A 611 2.46 33.28 -9.04
C THR A 611 2.63 32.64 -10.40
N LEU A 612 2.46 33.39 -11.50
CA LEU A 612 2.77 32.95 -12.84
C LEU A 612 4.26 32.69 -13.01
N ILE A 613 5.10 33.64 -12.62
CA ILE A 613 6.57 33.53 -12.68
C ILE A 613 7.04 32.30 -11.87
N GLU A 614 6.55 32.13 -10.65
CA GLU A 614 6.89 30.98 -9.80
C GLU A 614 6.50 29.64 -10.44
N THR A 615 5.31 29.59 -11.06
CA THR A 615 4.83 28.40 -11.76
C THR A 615 5.67 28.07 -12.99
N LEU A 616 6.02 29.09 -13.79
CA LEU A 616 6.89 28.94 -14.95
C LEU A 616 8.30 28.49 -14.54
N ASN A 617 8.90 29.13 -13.53
CA ASN A 617 10.24 28.80 -13.05
C ASN A 617 10.32 27.36 -12.55
N LYS A 618 9.26 26.84 -11.88
CA LYS A 618 9.20 25.45 -11.46
C LYS A 618 9.26 24.49 -12.66
N LYS A 619 8.56 24.81 -13.75
CA LYS A 619 8.58 24.00 -14.99
C LYS A 619 9.93 24.11 -15.71
N LEU A 620 10.46 25.33 -15.85
CA LEU A 620 11.74 25.58 -16.50
C LEU A 620 12.89 24.87 -15.76
N THR A 621 12.91 24.94 -14.43
CA THR A 621 13.87 24.21 -13.60
C THR A 621 13.79 22.69 -13.84
N GLY A 622 12.58 22.14 -13.93
CA GLY A 622 12.40 20.72 -14.22
C GLY A 622 12.96 20.32 -15.57
N PHE A 623 12.66 21.08 -16.62
CA PHE A 623 13.16 20.84 -17.98
C PHE A 623 14.70 21.01 -18.05
N ALA A 624 15.23 22.06 -17.47
CA ALA A 624 16.66 22.31 -17.38
C ALA A 624 17.40 21.17 -16.68
N THR A 625 16.95 20.76 -15.50
CA THR A 625 17.57 19.68 -14.71
C THR A 625 17.61 18.35 -15.48
N PHE A 626 16.59 18.09 -16.28
CA PHE A 626 16.51 16.88 -17.07
C PHE A 626 17.44 16.88 -18.28
N HIS A 627 17.56 18.02 -18.98
CA HIS A 627 18.27 18.12 -20.26
C HIS A 627 19.70 18.69 -20.18
N ARG A 628 20.10 19.36 -19.09
CA ARG A 628 21.41 20.02 -18.95
C ARG A 628 22.65 19.12 -19.04
N ILE A 629 22.43 17.79 -19.08
CA ILE A 629 23.50 16.79 -19.28
C ILE A 629 23.70 16.46 -20.77
N THR A 630 22.96 17.09 -21.66
CA THR A 630 23.02 16.92 -23.11
C THR A 630 23.41 18.23 -23.77
N GLU A 631 23.65 18.24 -25.10
CA GLU A 631 23.86 19.43 -25.92
C GLU A 631 22.55 20.25 -26.06
N ALA A 632 22.04 20.72 -24.91
CA ALA A 632 20.71 21.34 -24.83
C ALA A 632 20.70 22.83 -25.17
N TYR A 633 21.85 23.48 -25.37
CA TYR A 633 21.96 24.95 -25.46
C TYR A 633 21.08 25.54 -26.58
N GLY A 634 21.06 24.93 -27.78
CA GLY A 634 20.21 25.36 -28.89
C GLY A 634 18.70 25.26 -28.56
N ALA A 635 18.31 24.20 -27.90
CA ALA A 635 16.91 23.98 -27.47
C ALA A 635 16.53 24.98 -26.35
N PHE A 636 17.41 25.24 -25.41
CA PHE A 636 17.20 26.19 -24.32
C PHE A 636 16.97 27.60 -24.84
N ASN A 637 17.83 28.04 -25.76
CA ASN A 637 17.67 29.34 -26.40
C ASN A 637 16.36 29.47 -27.20
N HIS A 638 16.00 28.43 -27.96
CA HIS A 638 14.73 28.40 -28.71
C HIS A 638 13.52 28.54 -27.77
N ILE A 639 13.51 27.79 -26.66
CA ILE A 639 12.41 27.85 -25.67
C ILE A 639 12.36 29.23 -25.00
N ASP A 640 13.49 29.86 -24.68
CA ASP A 640 13.54 31.21 -24.11
C ASP A 640 12.91 32.24 -25.06
N VAL A 641 13.18 32.14 -26.34
CA VAL A 641 12.56 32.99 -27.38
C VAL A 641 11.07 32.79 -27.46
N THR A 642 10.61 31.54 -27.56
CA THR A 642 9.20 31.18 -27.59
C THR A 642 8.46 31.64 -26.32
N LEU A 643 9.05 31.44 -25.14
CA LEU A 643 8.49 31.86 -23.87
C LEU A 643 8.28 33.38 -23.80
N ASN A 644 9.29 34.15 -24.19
CA ASN A 644 9.15 35.61 -24.27
C ASN A 644 8.07 36.07 -25.24
N ALA A 645 7.93 35.42 -26.38
CA ALA A 645 6.85 35.71 -27.35
C ALA A 645 5.45 35.42 -26.73
N LEU A 646 5.28 34.29 -26.05
CA LEU A 646 4.03 33.92 -25.37
C LEU A 646 3.66 34.89 -24.24
N LEU A 647 4.63 35.31 -23.46
CA LEU A 647 4.42 36.28 -22.39
C LEU A 647 4.06 37.67 -22.94
N LEU A 648 4.66 38.06 -24.04
CA LEU A 648 4.29 39.30 -24.71
C LEU A 648 2.87 39.24 -25.28
N GLU A 649 2.48 38.14 -25.88
CA GLU A 649 1.09 37.89 -26.33
C GLU A 649 0.10 38.03 -25.18
N LEU A 650 0.38 37.41 -24.03
CA LEU A 650 -0.44 37.55 -22.79
C LEU A 650 -0.59 39.01 -22.38
N CYS A 651 0.53 39.77 -22.38
CA CYS A 651 0.51 41.21 -22.06
C CYS A 651 -0.32 42.04 -23.06
N MET A 652 -0.24 41.70 -24.34
CA MET A 652 -1.04 42.35 -25.37
C MET A 652 -2.54 42.04 -25.21
N GLN A 653 -2.91 40.84 -24.88
CA GLN A 653 -4.30 40.47 -24.57
C GLN A 653 -4.82 41.22 -23.33
N LYS A 654 -4.00 41.38 -22.30
CA LYS A 654 -4.37 42.16 -21.08
C LYS A 654 -4.45 43.66 -21.33
N HIS A 655 -3.70 44.19 -22.27
CA HIS A 655 -3.59 45.63 -22.58
C HIS A 655 -3.68 45.93 -24.06
N PRO A 656 -4.83 45.70 -24.73
CA PRO A 656 -4.96 45.77 -26.18
C PRO A 656 -4.72 47.16 -26.76
N LYS A 657 -4.77 48.23 -25.95
CA LYS A 657 -4.52 49.60 -26.36
C LYS A 657 -3.05 50.07 -26.22
N GLN A 658 -2.15 49.25 -25.70
CA GLN A 658 -0.75 49.57 -25.47
C GLN A 658 0.14 49.01 -26.60
N THR A 659 1.20 49.78 -26.93
CA THR A 659 2.20 49.32 -27.92
C THR A 659 3.12 48.26 -27.29
N LYS A 660 3.72 47.41 -28.10
CA LYS A 660 4.67 46.37 -27.67
C LYS A 660 5.82 46.99 -26.83
N ALA A 661 6.37 48.16 -27.27
CA ALA A 661 7.44 48.85 -26.57
C ALA A 661 7.04 49.29 -25.13
N LYS A 662 5.83 49.82 -24.96
CA LYS A 662 5.31 50.17 -23.61
C LYS A 662 5.09 48.95 -22.75
N LEU A 663 4.66 47.80 -23.31
CA LEU A 663 4.48 46.55 -22.57
C LEU A 663 5.83 45.97 -22.15
N ILE A 664 6.83 45.99 -23.05
CA ILE A 664 8.20 45.56 -22.68
C ILE A 664 8.75 46.43 -21.57
N ALA A 665 8.68 47.76 -21.68
CA ALA A 665 9.13 48.67 -20.64
C ALA A 665 8.42 48.49 -19.28
N ARG A 666 7.17 47.94 -19.29
CA ARG A 666 6.37 47.68 -18.10
C ARG A 666 6.64 46.32 -17.44
N TYR A 667 6.85 45.28 -18.23
CA TYR A 667 6.88 43.88 -17.75
C TYR A 667 8.27 43.25 -17.87
N TRP A 668 9.21 43.81 -18.62
CA TRP A 668 10.57 43.30 -18.76
C TRP A 668 11.58 44.21 -18.11
N TYR A 669 12.61 43.60 -17.52
CA TYR A 669 13.75 44.28 -16.95
C TYR A 669 14.98 43.99 -17.81
N LYS A 670 15.80 45.03 -18.10
CA LYS A 670 17.05 44.89 -18.83
C LYS A 670 18.17 44.55 -17.85
N ARG A 671 18.72 43.36 -18.00
CA ARG A 671 19.86 42.88 -17.20
C ARG A 671 21.16 43.62 -17.55
N SER A 672 22.21 43.41 -16.73
CA SER A 672 23.54 43.98 -16.94
C SER A 672 24.25 43.47 -18.22
N ASP A 673 23.88 42.25 -18.67
CA ASP A 673 24.33 41.62 -19.91
C ASP A 673 23.60 42.15 -21.17
N GLY A 674 22.66 43.08 -21.00
CA GLY A 674 21.88 43.69 -22.08
C GLY A 674 20.58 42.96 -22.45
N GLU A 675 20.37 41.76 -21.91
CA GLU A 675 19.19 40.93 -22.19
C GLU A 675 17.96 41.34 -21.36
N TYR A 676 16.77 41.06 -21.89
CA TYR A 676 15.51 41.39 -21.26
C TYR A 676 14.85 40.14 -20.65
N VAL A 677 14.45 40.24 -19.39
CA VAL A 677 13.73 39.17 -18.68
C VAL A 677 12.40 39.69 -18.14
N TYR A 678 11.37 38.84 -18.27
CA TYR A 678 10.06 39.12 -17.70
C TYR A 678 10.11 39.04 -16.17
N ALA A 679 9.81 40.14 -15.49
CA ALA A 679 9.99 40.27 -14.05
C ALA A 679 8.97 41.22 -13.41
N LEU A 680 8.86 41.15 -12.08
CA LEU A 680 8.11 42.13 -11.29
C LEU A 680 8.94 43.39 -11.17
N LYS A 681 8.37 44.54 -11.53
CA LYS A 681 9.10 45.82 -11.54
C LYS A 681 9.58 46.22 -10.14
N ASP A 682 8.80 45.96 -9.13
CA ASP A 682 9.07 46.35 -7.75
C ASP A 682 9.86 45.27 -6.97
N LYS A 683 10.05 44.09 -7.57
CA LYS A 683 10.77 42.95 -7.01
C LYS A 683 11.48 42.18 -8.13
N ILE A 684 12.63 42.75 -8.58
CA ILE A 684 13.38 42.28 -9.77
C ILE A 684 13.85 40.81 -9.60
N GLU A 685 14.07 40.34 -8.36
CA GLU A 685 14.40 38.95 -8.05
C GLU A 685 13.28 37.99 -8.47
N CYS A 686 12.03 38.47 -8.53
CA CYS A 686 10.93 37.72 -9.06
C CYS A 686 10.89 37.84 -10.59
N GLN A 687 11.75 37.08 -11.25
CA GLN A 687 11.91 37.07 -12.70
C GLN A 687 11.75 35.65 -13.26
N VAL A 688 11.41 35.57 -14.54
CA VAL A 688 11.39 34.28 -15.26
C VAL A 688 12.82 33.82 -15.47
N MET A 689 13.11 32.58 -15.13
CA MET A 689 14.37 31.91 -15.37
C MET A 689 14.62 31.78 -16.88
N ARG A 690 15.84 32.09 -17.31
CA ARG A 690 16.30 31.79 -18.68
C ARG A 690 16.96 30.42 -18.71
N LEU A 691 16.54 29.57 -19.62
CA LEU A 691 17.16 28.26 -19.81
C LEU A 691 18.58 28.39 -20.40
N SER A 692 18.81 29.34 -21.24
CA SER A 692 20.16 29.64 -21.82
C SER A 692 21.23 30.03 -20.80
N ASP A 693 20.84 30.44 -19.60
CA ASP A 693 21.77 30.71 -18.49
C ASP A 693 22.18 29.45 -17.71
N VAL A 694 21.58 28.30 -18.05
CA VAL A 694 21.82 27.04 -17.33
C VAL A 694 23.13 26.41 -17.81
N LEU A 695 24.04 26.17 -16.86
CA LEU A 695 25.28 25.47 -17.15
C LEU A 695 25.01 24.00 -17.50
N LEU A 696 25.55 23.57 -18.64
CA LEU A 696 25.58 22.15 -19.02
C LEU A 696 26.63 21.46 -18.16
N ILE A 697 26.31 20.23 -17.73
CA ILE A 697 27.18 19.43 -16.85
C ILE A 697 27.29 17.99 -17.35
N SER A 698 28.41 17.35 -17.02
CA SER A 698 28.52 15.90 -17.21
C SER A 698 27.83 15.14 -16.08
N HIS A 699 27.22 14.00 -16.39
CA HIS A 699 26.61 13.12 -15.40
C HIS A 699 27.54 11.95 -15.07
N LYS A 700 27.73 11.72 -13.78
CA LYS A 700 28.51 10.59 -13.29
C LYS A 700 27.62 9.34 -13.23
N LYS A 701 27.80 8.44 -14.18
CA LYS A 701 26.98 7.22 -14.31
C LYS A 701 27.09 6.32 -13.10
N ILE A 702 26.04 5.56 -12.81
CA ILE A 702 26.05 4.54 -11.77
C ILE A 702 26.92 3.33 -12.17
N LYS A 703 27.58 2.71 -11.21
CA LYS A 703 28.15 1.38 -11.42
C LYS A 703 27.02 0.38 -11.60
N THR A 704 26.94 -0.29 -12.77
CA THR A 704 25.83 -1.21 -13.05
C THR A 704 25.76 -2.41 -12.12
N SER A 705 26.89 -2.81 -11.53
CA SER A 705 26.99 -3.88 -10.55
C SER A 705 26.65 -3.46 -9.13
N ALA A 706 26.54 -2.15 -8.84
CA ALA A 706 26.27 -1.68 -7.48
C ALA A 706 24.88 -2.07 -7.01
N ASN A 707 24.80 -2.58 -5.78
CA ASN A 707 23.55 -2.97 -5.14
C ASN A 707 23.22 -2.03 -3.99
N PRO A 708 22.01 -1.41 -3.96
CA PRO A 708 21.67 -0.38 -2.97
C PRO A 708 21.55 -0.89 -1.53
N TYR A 709 21.42 -2.19 -1.33
CA TYR A 709 21.37 -2.80 -0.01
C TYR A 709 22.75 -3.16 0.53
N LEU A 710 23.70 -3.49 -0.33
CA LEU A 710 25.04 -3.92 0.10
C LEU A 710 26.08 -2.80 0.06
N GLU A 711 25.91 -1.83 -0.82
CA GLU A 711 26.84 -0.74 -1.03
C GLU A 711 26.19 0.60 -0.63
N THR A 712 25.56 0.66 0.57
CA THR A 712 24.82 1.83 1.05
C THR A 712 25.66 3.11 1.02
N SER A 713 26.92 3.06 1.44
CA SER A 713 27.84 4.20 1.40
C SER A 713 28.12 4.74 -0.01
N TYR A 714 28.16 3.85 -1.02
CA TYR A 714 28.28 4.28 -2.41
C TYR A 714 27.04 5.04 -2.87
N PHE A 715 25.86 4.58 -2.53
CA PHE A 715 24.61 5.25 -2.89
C PHE A 715 24.41 6.54 -2.11
N GLU A 716 24.78 6.59 -0.84
CA GLU A 716 24.79 7.83 -0.04
C GLU A 716 25.73 8.89 -0.61
N TRP A 717 26.95 8.47 -0.95
CA TRP A 717 27.91 9.34 -1.62
C TRP A 717 27.36 9.85 -2.96
N ARG A 718 26.76 8.97 -3.77
CA ARG A 718 26.16 9.32 -5.06
C ARG A 718 24.96 10.24 -4.93
N GLU A 719 24.12 10.08 -3.92
CA GLU A 719 23.04 11.02 -3.62
C GLU A 719 23.59 12.39 -3.22
N GLY A 720 24.65 12.41 -2.45
CA GLY A 720 25.36 13.66 -2.11
C GLY A 720 26.03 14.32 -3.31
N GLU A 721 26.42 13.57 -4.35
CA GLU A 721 26.93 14.14 -5.62
C GLU A 721 25.81 14.60 -6.57
N LYS A 722 24.63 14.01 -6.48
CA LYS A 722 23.41 14.53 -7.14
C LYS A 722 23.00 15.86 -6.55
N ASP A 723 23.31 16.11 -5.28
CA ASP A 723 23.38 17.43 -4.71
C ASP A 723 24.55 18.15 -5.39
N ILE A 724 24.25 18.83 -6.47
CA ILE A 724 25.08 19.60 -7.40
C ILE A 724 26.17 20.46 -6.71
N PHE A 725 26.24 20.43 -5.40
CA PHE A 725 27.05 21.27 -4.58
C PHE A 725 27.95 20.49 -3.65
N ASN A 726 28.60 19.47 -3.93
CA ASN A 726 29.65 18.92 -3.07
C ASN A 726 29.61 19.43 -1.61
N VAL A 727 28.46 19.33 -0.94
CA VAL A 727 28.37 19.65 0.48
C VAL A 727 29.02 18.50 1.21
N VAL A 728 30.30 18.62 1.48
CA VAL A 728 31.14 17.59 2.10
C VAL A 728 31.26 17.82 3.61
N GLY A 729 31.50 16.75 4.33
CA GLY A 729 31.84 16.79 5.75
C GLY A 729 30.65 17.08 6.67
N LYS A 730 30.92 17.76 7.79
CA LYS A 730 30.00 18.02 8.91
C LYS A 730 28.72 18.79 8.54
N TYR A 731 28.65 19.40 7.37
CA TYR A 731 27.50 20.20 6.91
C TYR A 731 26.54 19.38 6.00
N LYS A 732 26.93 18.19 5.57
CA LYS A 732 26.10 17.30 4.73
C LYS A 732 24.76 16.93 5.37
N PRO A 733 24.67 16.66 6.69
CA PRO A 733 23.38 16.40 7.34
C PRO A 733 22.40 17.57 7.27
N ILE A 734 22.91 18.81 7.30
CA ILE A 734 22.09 20.03 7.18
C ILE A 734 21.45 20.08 5.79
N TRP A 735 22.25 19.87 4.74
CA TRP A 735 21.80 19.87 3.36
C TRP A 735 20.76 18.75 3.10
N LYS A 736 21.03 17.53 3.61
CA LYS A 736 20.08 16.40 3.51
C LYS A 736 18.75 16.71 4.21
N ARG A 737 18.80 17.28 5.40
CA ARG A 737 17.59 17.65 6.18
C ARG A 737 16.71 18.64 5.42
N GLN A 738 17.31 19.59 4.69
CA GLN A 738 16.61 20.61 3.91
C GLN A 738 16.22 20.14 2.49
N GLY A 739 16.67 18.96 2.04
CA GLY A 739 16.43 18.47 0.68
C GLY A 739 16.93 19.42 -0.40
N GLY A 740 18.07 20.12 -0.16
CA GLY A 740 18.63 21.08 -1.11
C GLY A 740 17.82 22.38 -1.26
N LYS A 741 16.90 22.67 -0.34
CA LYS A 741 16.05 23.87 -0.39
C LYS A 741 16.54 24.94 0.60
N CYS A 742 16.29 26.20 0.25
CA CYS A 742 16.54 27.32 1.12
C CYS A 742 15.62 27.28 2.36
N PHE A 743 16.20 27.46 3.54
CA PHE A 743 15.44 27.43 4.79
C PHE A 743 14.38 28.55 4.87
N TYR A 744 14.64 29.73 4.32
CA TYR A 744 13.71 30.87 4.37
C TYR A 744 12.62 30.80 3.30
N CYS A 745 13.00 30.66 2.03
CA CYS A 745 12.03 30.74 0.94
C CYS A 745 11.52 29.36 0.46
N ASN A 746 11.99 28.26 1.04
CA ASN A 746 11.67 26.86 0.70
C ASN A 746 11.84 26.51 -0.80
N LYS A 747 12.53 27.37 -1.58
CA LYS A 747 12.85 27.12 -2.99
C LYS A 747 14.15 26.32 -3.10
N PRO A 748 14.32 25.50 -4.15
CA PRO A 748 15.59 24.82 -4.39
C PRO A 748 16.72 25.84 -4.49
N ILE A 749 17.84 25.57 -3.83
CA ILE A 749 19.07 26.31 -4.03
C ILE A 749 19.75 25.70 -5.25
N LEU A 750 19.83 26.45 -6.34
CA LEU A 750 20.44 26.02 -7.61
C LEU A 750 21.97 26.15 -7.58
N PRO A 751 22.71 25.44 -8.48
CA PRO A 751 24.16 25.43 -8.51
C PRO A 751 24.83 26.80 -8.65
N ASP A 752 24.22 27.64 -9.41
CA ASP A 752 24.64 28.99 -9.77
C ASP A 752 24.24 30.04 -8.72
N GLN A 753 23.45 29.67 -7.74
CA GLN A 753 23.02 30.58 -6.68
C GLN A 753 23.98 30.55 -5.49
N GLN A 754 24.41 31.72 -5.06
CA GLN A 754 25.20 31.85 -3.84
C GLN A 754 24.36 31.40 -2.63
N ARG A 755 24.99 30.63 -1.77
CA ARG A 755 24.39 30.12 -0.55
C ARG A 755 25.23 30.40 0.66
N MET A 756 24.61 30.49 1.80
CA MET A 756 25.26 30.63 3.08
C MET A 756 24.61 29.80 4.18
N LEU A 757 25.42 29.48 5.20
CA LEU A 757 24.95 28.86 6.42
C LEU A 757 24.59 29.95 7.43
N VAL A 758 23.38 29.83 7.96
CA VAL A 758 22.92 30.74 9.03
C VAL A 758 22.48 29.92 10.25
N PRO A 759 22.65 30.45 11.48
CA PRO A 759 22.07 29.79 12.64
C PRO A 759 20.55 29.89 12.60
N ILE A 760 19.88 28.80 12.91
CA ILE A 760 18.40 28.73 13.05
C ILE A 760 18.00 29.57 14.29
N ASN A 761 18.77 29.46 15.35
CA ASN A 761 18.61 30.22 16.59
C ASN A 761 19.95 30.87 16.93
N ILE A 762 19.97 32.23 16.94
CA ILE A 762 21.18 33.05 17.17
C ILE A 762 21.71 32.88 18.59
N SER A 763 20.83 32.62 19.55
CA SER A 763 21.21 32.47 20.96
C SER A 763 21.90 31.14 21.29
N LYS A 764 21.88 30.18 20.34
CA LYS A 764 22.49 28.85 20.50
C LYS A 764 23.82 28.76 19.74
N ALA A 765 24.76 28.02 20.31
CA ALA A 765 26.04 27.77 19.64
C ALA A 765 25.85 27.11 18.26
N PRO A 766 26.72 27.45 17.27
CA PRO A 766 26.66 26.86 15.94
C PRO A 766 26.90 25.34 15.99
N SER A 767 25.85 24.56 15.77
CA SER A 767 25.89 23.10 15.66
C SER A 767 25.16 22.65 14.40
N ALA A 768 25.35 21.41 13.95
CA ALA A 768 24.65 20.90 12.77
C ALA A 768 23.12 20.96 12.92
N SER A 769 22.61 20.85 14.12
CA SER A 769 21.17 20.96 14.43
C SER A 769 20.69 22.44 14.44
N ASN A 770 21.58 23.39 14.67
CA ASN A 770 21.27 24.83 14.74
C ASN A 770 21.72 25.63 13.49
N LEU A 771 22.07 24.96 12.40
CA LEU A 771 22.47 25.63 11.16
C LEU A 771 21.55 25.25 10.00
N ALA A 772 21.31 26.20 9.10
CA ALA A 772 20.54 25.98 7.88
C ALA A 772 21.20 26.69 6.67
N TYR A 773 21.00 26.10 5.48
CA TYR A 773 21.38 26.72 4.22
C TYR A 773 20.29 27.67 3.74
N ILE A 774 20.68 28.87 3.30
CA ILE A 774 19.80 29.81 2.64
C ILE A 774 20.46 30.32 1.35
N HIS A 775 19.65 30.85 0.43
CA HIS A 775 20.20 31.68 -0.63
C HIS A 775 20.86 32.92 -0.01
N SER A 776 22.01 33.38 -0.52
CA SER A 776 22.68 34.58 0.00
C SER A 776 21.78 35.80 -0.08
N ILE A 777 20.95 35.90 -1.12
CA ILE A 777 19.96 36.98 -1.31
C ILE A 777 18.85 36.95 -0.23
N CYS A 778 18.51 35.81 0.30
CA CYS A 778 17.49 35.71 1.37
C CYS A 778 17.98 36.20 2.73
N LYS A 779 19.26 36.54 2.87
CA LYS A 779 19.82 37.19 4.08
C LYS A 779 19.48 38.68 4.16
N GLU A 780 19.29 39.33 3.02
CA GLU A 780 19.06 40.78 2.94
C GLU A 780 17.62 41.16 3.34
N ASP A 781 16.74 40.17 3.54
CA ASP A 781 15.37 40.39 4.00
C ASP A 781 15.33 40.49 5.55
N GLU A 782 15.81 41.61 6.10
CA GLU A 782 15.83 41.91 7.54
C GLU A 782 14.43 41.73 8.21
N LEU A 783 13.38 41.86 7.45
CA LEU A 783 12.01 41.78 7.96
C LEU A 783 11.64 40.35 8.39
N ILE A 784 12.03 39.34 7.60
CA ILE A 784 11.78 37.90 7.93
C ILE A 784 12.61 37.49 9.15
N TYR A 785 13.84 38.05 9.25
CA TYR A 785 14.74 37.76 10.38
C TYR A 785 14.20 38.37 11.69
N LYS A 786 13.62 39.55 11.66
CA LYS A 786 12.99 40.22 12.79
C LYS A 786 11.74 39.49 13.27
N THR A 787 10.90 39.07 12.34
CA THR A 787 9.64 38.35 12.68
C THR A 787 9.92 37.00 13.37
N ILE A 788 10.96 36.29 12.92
CA ILE A 788 11.36 35.01 13.56
C ILE A 788 11.97 35.24 14.95
N THR A 789 12.76 36.32 15.17
CA THR A 789 13.36 36.64 16.48
C THR A 789 12.32 37.16 17.48
N ASP A 790 11.39 37.97 17.04
CA ASP A 790 10.37 38.56 17.90
C ASP A 790 9.33 37.48 18.38
N GLU A 791 9.01 36.49 17.54
CA GLU A 791 8.21 35.35 17.93
C GLU A 791 8.95 34.35 18.84
N GLN A 792 10.29 34.25 18.72
CA GLN A 792 11.09 33.40 19.61
C GLN A 792 11.24 33.97 21.04
N GLU A 793 11.16 35.29 21.24
CA GLU A 793 11.11 35.91 22.58
C GLU A 793 9.75 35.60 23.29
N LEU A 794 8.69 35.40 22.52
CA LEU A 794 7.37 35.06 23.04
C LEU A 794 7.18 33.57 23.35
N LEU A 795 7.96 32.70 22.71
CA LEU A 795 7.87 31.25 22.88
C LEU A 795 9.10 30.75 23.66
N HIS A 796 8.97 30.62 24.97
CA HIS A 796 9.98 30.03 25.85
C HIS A 796 10.48 28.69 25.30
N GLY A 797 11.57 28.72 24.55
CA GLY A 797 12.61 27.67 24.57
C GLY A 797 12.36 26.41 23.75
N ASN A 798 11.45 26.32 22.79
CA ASN A 798 11.32 25.09 22.00
C ASN A 798 11.13 25.34 20.50
N ASP A 799 12.15 24.90 19.78
CA ASP A 799 12.20 24.42 18.40
C ASP A 799 11.49 25.24 17.30
N VAL A 800 12.27 26.08 16.62
CA VAL A 800 11.85 26.85 15.43
C VAL A 800 11.29 25.95 14.31
N LEU A 801 11.71 24.69 14.25
CA LEU A 801 11.12 23.72 13.33
C LEU A 801 9.66 23.40 13.70
N SER A 802 9.32 23.35 14.98
CA SER A 802 7.94 23.15 15.43
C SER A 802 7.08 24.39 15.16
N LEU A 803 7.67 25.59 15.21
CA LEU A 803 7.00 26.83 14.85
C LEU A 803 6.71 26.90 13.35
N LEU A 804 7.69 26.56 12.51
CA LEU A 804 7.52 26.52 11.05
C LEU A 804 6.55 25.40 10.61
N TYR A 805 6.52 24.28 11.34
CA TYR A 805 5.49 23.26 11.14
C TYR A 805 4.11 23.76 11.57
N ARG A 806 3.99 24.51 12.69
CA ARG A 806 2.73 25.11 13.14
C ARG A 806 2.26 26.22 12.20
N LEU A 807 3.14 27.10 11.75
CA LEU A 807 2.80 28.13 10.76
C LEU A 807 2.35 27.50 9.43
N LYS A 808 2.93 26.37 9.06
CA LYS A 808 2.49 25.60 7.89
C LYS A 808 1.20 24.84 8.14
N GLU A 809 0.98 24.33 9.35
CA GLU A 809 -0.31 23.76 9.79
C GLU A 809 -1.40 24.82 9.93
N ASP A 810 -1.08 26.01 10.40
CA ASP A 810 -2.04 27.12 10.51
C ASP A 810 -2.40 27.67 9.12
N ASP A 811 -1.46 27.77 8.20
CA ASP A 811 -1.72 28.12 6.78
C ASP A 811 -2.51 26.99 6.06
N MET A 812 -2.30 25.73 6.43
CA MET A 812 -3.12 24.61 5.99
C MET A 812 -4.49 24.59 6.67
N LYS A 813 -4.58 24.92 7.96
CA LYS A 813 -5.85 25.05 8.69
C LYS A 813 -6.67 26.26 8.21
N GLU A 814 -6.04 27.38 7.87
CA GLU A 814 -6.76 28.50 7.22
C GLU A 814 -7.26 28.12 5.81
N ARG A 815 -6.61 27.22 5.08
CA ARG A 815 -7.10 26.68 3.80
C ARG A 815 -8.17 25.61 3.95
N GLU A 816 -8.12 24.82 5.03
CA GLU A 816 -9.15 23.81 5.35
C GLU A 816 -10.42 24.42 5.95
N HIS A 817 -10.39 25.66 6.42
CA HIS A 817 -11.49 26.33 7.10
C HIS A 817 -12.06 27.53 6.33
N ARG A 818 -12.20 27.40 5.01
CA ARG A 818 -13.00 28.40 4.27
C ARG A 818 -14.45 28.33 4.72
N PRO A 819 -15.09 29.47 5.07
CA PRO A 819 -16.46 29.49 5.54
C PRO A 819 -17.45 28.74 4.64
N PHE A 820 -17.23 28.79 3.33
CA PHE A 820 -18.09 28.13 2.35
C PHE A 820 -17.89 26.61 2.28
N GLU A 821 -16.76 26.07 2.71
CA GLU A 821 -16.54 24.63 2.73
C GLU A 821 -17.32 23.97 3.88
N ARG A 822 -17.39 24.60 5.05
CA ARG A 822 -18.22 24.13 6.16
C ARG A 822 -19.70 24.12 5.79
N LEU A 823 -20.15 25.16 5.09
CA LEU A 823 -21.54 25.23 4.61
C LEU A 823 -21.79 24.15 3.53
N SER A 824 -20.83 23.86 2.67
CA SER A 824 -20.91 22.80 1.68
C SER A 824 -20.97 21.40 2.34
N GLU A 825 -20.19 21.18 3.39
CA GLU A 825 -20.20 19.94 4.17
C GLU A 825 -21.52 19.74 4.92
N TYR A 826 -22.11 20.80 5.42
CA TYR A 826 -23.45 20.76 5.99
C TYR A 826 -24.48 20.26 4.97
N PHE A 827 -24.50 20.79 3.73
CA PHE A 827 -25.42 20.36 2.68
C PHE A 827 -25.14 18.95 2.15
N LEU A 828 -23.91 18.47 2.26
CA LEU A 828 -23.56 17.09 1.92
C LEU A 828 -24.26 16.09 2.86
N ASN A 829 -24.36 16.44 4.15
CA ASN A 829 -24.94 15.60 5.21
C ASN A 829 -26.44 15.86 5.45
N LEU A 830 -27.04 16.77 4.71
CA LEU A 830 -28.45 17.14 4.90
C LEU A 830 -29.37 16.18 4.15
N GLU A 831 -30.26 15.51 4.90
CA GLU A 831 -31.26 14.58 4.30
C GLU A 831 -32.65 15.23 4.12
N LEU A 832 -32.90 16.35 4.78
CA LEU A 832 -34.21 17.02 4.80
C LEU A 832 -34.42 17.90 3.55
N SER A 833 -35.63 17.80 2.95
CA SER A 833 -36.05 18.68 1.85
C SER A 833 -37.57 18.82 1.86
N PRO A 834 -38.14 20.06 1.87
CA PRO A 834 -37.43 21.35 1.91
C PRO A 834 -36.82 21.66 3.27
N HIS A 835 -35.72 22.40 3.30
CA HIS A 835 -35.01 22.82 4.50
C HIS A 835 -34.92 24.36 4.58
N SER A 836 -35.28 24.91 5.72
CA SER A 836 -35.27 26.36 5.96
C SER A 836 -34.15 26.73 6.92
N MET A 837 -33.34 27.74 6.56
CA MET A 837 -32.22 28.23 7.37
C MET A 837 -32.31 29.74 7.50
N THR A 838 -32.09 30.26 8.71
CA THR A 838 -31.88 31.68 8.93
C THR A 838 -30.46 32.10 8.51
N PHE A 839 -30.28 33.40 8.28
CA PHE A 839 -28.94 33.92 7.97
C PHE A 839 -27.98 33.72 9.15
N GLU A 840 -28.44 33.80 10.37
CA GLU A 840 -27.67 33.54 11.59
C GLU A 840 -27.25 32.08 11.71
N GLU A 841 -28.10 31.13 11.29
CA GLU A 841 -27.72 29.69 11.23
C GLU A 841 -26.67 29.43 10.19
N ILE A 842 -26.73 30.08 9.04
CA ILE A 842 -25.72 29.99 7.99
C ILE A 842 -24.38 30.56 8.47
N GLU A 843 -24.38 31.72 9.12
CA GLU A 843 -23.20 32.34 9.73
C GLU A 843 -22.58 31.44 10.81
N ARG A 844 -23.41 30.79 11.63
CA ARG A 844 -22.94 29.84 12.66
C ARG A 844 -22.29 28.61 12.07
N ILE A 845 -22.84 28.06 10.98
CA ILE A 845 -22.25 26.89 10.28
C ILE A 845 -20.94 27.27 9.60
N MET A 846 -20.91 28.45 8.99
CA MET A 846 -19.71 28.99 8.35
C MET A 846 -18.64 29.44 9.36
N GLU A 847 -19.01 29.66 10.63
CA GLU A 847 -18.19 30.35 11.65
C GLU A 847 -17.64 31.69 11.14
N ALA A 848 -18.40 32.36 10.28
CA ALA A 848 -18.02 33.62 9.68
C ALA A 848 -19.28 34.44 9.32
N PRO A 849 -19.24 35.80 9.48
CA PRO A 849 -20.36 36.63 9.13
C PRO A 849 -20.62 36.68 7.63
N LEU A 850 -21.86 36.71 7.23
CA LEU A 850 -22.26 37.00 5.86
C LEU A 850 -21.86 38.42 5.47
N CYS A 851 -21.39 38.61 4.26
CA CYS A 851 -21.05 39.96 3.77
C CYS A 851 -22.30 40.84 3.61
N THR A 852 -22.14 42.15 3.63
CA THR A 852 -23.23 43.15 3.51
C THR A 852 -24.09 42.92 2.27
N SER A 853 -23.54 42.34 1.20
CA SER A 853 -24.28 42.03 -0.04
C SER A 853 -25.32 40.92 0.15
N ALA A 854 -25.10 39.98 1.08
CA ALA A 854 -26.06 38.92 1.41
C ALA A 854 -27.38 39.49 1.99
N TYR A 855 -27.30 40.58 2.72
CA TYR A 855 -28.44 41.23 3.33
C TYR A 855 -29.16 42.26 2.42
N LYS A 856 -28.58 42.55 1.25
CA LYS A 856 -29.11 43.58 0.35
C LYS A 856 -29.53 43.06 -1.03
N TYR A 857 -28.83 42.08 -1.57
CA TYR A 857 -28.97 41.71 -2.99
C TYR A 857 -29.30 40.23 -3.16
N PRO A 858 -30.46 39.86 -3.77
CA PRO A 858 -30.79 38.47 -4.10
C PRO A 858 -29.73 37.79 -5.01
N SER A 859 -29.10 38.57 -5.87
CA SER A 859 -28.05 38.09 -6.78
C SER A 859 -26.85 37.48 -6.06
N TYR A 860 -26.58 37.87 -4.83
CA TYR A 860 -25.51 37.25 -4.02
C TYR A 860 -25.76 35.74 -3.78
N TRP A 861 -26.98 35.37 -3.46
CA TRP A 861 -27.42 34.02 -3.17
C TRP A 861 -27.54 33.12 -4.42
N HIS A 862 -27.74 33.73 -5.60
CA HIS A 862 -27.92 33.04 -6.85
C HIS A 862 -26.63 32.98 -7.71
N LYS A 863 -25.48 33.41 -7.21
CA LYS A 863 -24.21 33.31 -7.93
C LYS A 863 -23.90 31.87 -8.30
N LYS A 864 -23.47 31.67 -9.58
CA LYS A 864 -23.18 30.33 -10.14
C LYS A 864 -21.67 30.05 -10.24
N ASP A 865 -20.84 31.02 -9.87
CA ASP A 865 -19.40 30.89 -9.98
C ASP A 865 -18.87 29.85 -9.00
N ALA A 866 -17.88 29.08 -9.41
CA ALA A 866 -17.15 28.18 -8.53
C ALA A 866 -16.60 28.95 -7.31
N TRP A 867 -16.77 28.41 -6.11
CA TRP A 867 -16.38 29.04 -4.84
C TRP A 867 -17.25 30.21 -4.38
N SER A 868 -18.41 30.43 -4.99
CA SER A 868 -19.42 31.33 -4.45
C SER A 868 -20.27 30.66 -3.37
N ILE A 869 -20.97 31.47 -2.54
CA ILE A 869 -21.90 30.90 -1.53
C ILE A 869 -22.95 30.00 -2.22
N GLY A 870 -23.41 30.36 -3.39
CA GLY A 870 -24.39 29.59 -4.16
C GLY A 870 -23.88 28.25 -4.66
N ASP A 871 -22.57 28.04 -4.71
CA ASP A 871 -21.96 26.80 -5.11
C ASP A 871 -22.04 25.73 -3.98
N THR A 872 -22.07 26.15 -2.72
CA THR A 872 -22.06 25.27 -1.56
C THR A 872 -23.22 24.27 -1.52
N TRP A 873 -24.43 24.68 -1.82
CA TRP A 873 -25.62 23.83 -1.83
C TRP A 873 -25.90 23.20 -3.20
N ARG A 874 -25.53 23.90 -4.31
CA ARG A 874 -25.76 23.36 -5.66
C ARG A 874 -24.91 22.13 -5.96
N ARG A 875 -23.71 22.05 -5.44
CA ARG A 875 -22.87 20.85 -5.54
C ARG A 875 -23.53 19.60 -4.98
N HIS A 876 -24.47 19.78 -4.04
CA HIS A 876 -25.18 18.69 -3.36
C HIS A 876 -26.65 18.56 -3.83
N GLY A 877 -26.97 19.17 -4.97
CA GLY A 877 -28.28 19.05 -5.61
C GLY A 877 -29.39 19.88 -4.97
N TYR A 878 -29.04 20.91 -4.16
CA TYR A 878 -30.02 21.82 -3.57
C TYR A 878 -30.12 23.11 -4.38
N VAL A 879 -31.35 23.62 -4.50
CA VAL A 879 -31.66 24.91 -5.11
C VAL A 879 -32.45 25.76 -4.11
N ILE A 880 -32.32 27.08 -4.22
CA ILE A 880 -33.14 27.98 -3.42
C ILE A 880 -34.56 27.93 -3.94
N GLN A 881 -35.49 27.51 -3.09
CA GLN A 881 -36.92 27.51 -3.38
C GLN A 881 -37.57 28.89 -3.05
N ARG A 882 -37.15 29.49 -1.93
CA ARG A 882 -37.60 30.83 -1.52
C ARG A 882 -36.47 31.55 -0.78
N LEU A 883 -36.31 32.84 -1.04
CA LEU A 883 -35.37 33.72 -0.36
C LEU A 883 -36.11 34.93 0.18
N HIS A 884 -36.03 35.13 1.48
CA HIS A 884 -36.65 36.26 2.18
C HIS A 884 -35.56 37.10 2.85
N ILE A 885 -35.06 38.11 2.13
CA ILE A 885 -34.00 38.99 2.63
C ILE A 885 -34.51 39.84 3.81
N ASP A 886 -35.74 40.34 3.76
CA ASP A 886 -36.33 41.16 4.82
C ASP A 886 -36.51 40.38 6.12
N LYS A 887 -36.84 39.08 6.03
CA LYS A 887 -36.99 38.15 7.15
C LYS A 887 -35.75 37.35 7.47
N LYS A 888 -34.67 37.58 6.75
CA LYS A 888 -33.34 36.95 6.92
C LYS A 888 -33.37 35.43 6.97
N TYR A 889 -34.07 34.77 6.04
CA TYR A 889 -34.06 33.33 5.92
C TYR A 889 -34.14 32.86 4.45
N VAL A 890 -33.66 31.65 4.20
CA VAL A 890 -33.68 30.98 2.90
C VAL A 890 -34.23 29.57 3.03
N VAL A 891 -35.04 29.16 2.05
CA VAL A 891 -35.57 27.79 1.96
C VAL A 891 -34.93 27.10 0.80
N PHE A 892 -34.28 25.98 1.07
CA PHE A 892 -33.63 25.10 0.09
C PHE A 892 -34.52 23.91 -0.22
N ARG A 893 -34.49 23.45 -1.47
CA ARG A 893 -35.14 22.22 -1.92
C ARG A 893 -34.16 21.37 -2.68
N LYS A 894 -34.12 20.06 -2.44
CA LYS A 894 -33.36 19.13 -3.23
C LYS A 894 -34.01 18.99 -4.62
N GLU A 895 -33.25 19.20 -5.66
CA GLU A 895 -33.74 19.09 -7.03
C GLU A 895 -33.72 17.60 -7.41
N ASN A 896 -34.89 17.01 -7.67
CA ASN A 896 -34.97 15.70 -8.26
C ASN A 896 -34.54 15.84 -9.72
N VAL A 897 -33.34 15.43 -10.05
CA VAL A 897 -32.84 15.39 -11.43
C VAL A 897 -33.66 14.32 -12.15
N SER A 898 -34.62 14.73 -12.94
CA SER A 898 -35.32 13.83 -13.87
C SER A 898 -34.29 13.40 -14.93
N ILE A 899 -34.06 12.09 -15.02
CA ILE A 899 -33.11 11.48 -15.94
C ILE A 899 -33.44 11.77 -17.43
N SER A 900 -34.66 12.22 -17.74
CA SER A 900 -35.06 12.69 -19.07
C SER A 900 -34.26 13.90 -19.59
N LYS A 901 -33.43 14.54 -18.75
CA LYS A 901 -32.54 15.68 -19.14
C LYS A 901 -31.05 15.33 -19.15
N LEU A 902 -30.67 14.09 -18.90
CA LEU A 902 -29.32 13.62 -19.22
C LEU A 902 -29.17 13.43 -20.73
N THR A 903 -28.97 14.51 -21.43
CA THR A 903 -28.47 14.51 -22.81
C THR A 903 -27.04 14.00 -22.75
N ILE A 904 -26.81 12.82 -23.28
CA ILE A 904 -25.44 12.32 -23.53
C ILE A 904 -24.79 13.39 -24.42
N PRO A 905 -23.64 13.97 -24.05
CA PRO A 905 -22.99 14.95 -24.92
C PRO A 905 -22.80 14.35 -26.30
N SER A 906 -23.11 15.08 -27.32
CA SER A 906 -23.04 14.67 -28.74
C SER A 906 -21.67 14.10 -29.16
N VAL A 907 -20.63 14.38 -28.41
CA VAL A 907 -19.29 13.83 -28.58
C VAL A 907 -19.25 12.30 -28.42
N PHE A 908 -20.17 11.70 -27.66
CA PHE A 908 -20.24 10.24 -27.52
C PHE A 908 -21.00 9.54 -28.65
N LEU A 909 -21.76 10.28 -29.45
CA LEU A 909 -22.55 9.74 -30.55
C LEU A 909 -21.77 9.70 -31.87
N THR A 910 -20.64 10.37 -31.99
CA THR A 910 -19.87 10.48 -33.26
C THR A 910 -18.60 9.63 -33.30
N GLN A 911 -18.18 9.03 -32.18
CA GLN A 911 -17.06 8.09 -32.16
C GLN A 911 -17.57 6.64 -32.28
N LYS A 912 -16.92 5.83 -33.12
CA LYS A 912 -17.15 4.38 -33.20
C LYS A 912 -16.77 3.75 -31.85
N ILE A 913 -17.77 3.61 -31.01
CA ILE A 913 -17.59 2.92 -29.70
C ILE A 913 -17.46 1.42 -29.99
N PRO A 914 -16.42 0.73 -29.47
CA PRO A 914 -16.34 -0.72 -29.59
C PRO A 914 -17.58 -1.40 -28.98
N ILE A 915 -18.01 -2.51 -29.56
CA ILE A 915 -19.23 -3.25 -29.17
C ILE A 915 -19.24 -3.55 -27.67
N ASN A 916 -18.10 -3.88 -27.09
CA ASN A 916 -17.92 -4.17 -25.64
C ASN A 916 -18.23 -2.95 -24.76
N ALA A 917 -17.79 -1.75 -25.16
CA ALA A 917 -18.05 -0.53 -24.40
C ALA A 917 -19.52 -0.09 -24.49
N LYS A 918 -20.20 -0.40 -25.63
CA LYS A 918 -21.65 -0.17 -25.78
C LYS A 918 -22.44 -1.08 -24.83
N TYR A 919 -22.06 -2.35 -24.72
CA TYR A 919 -22.66 -3.33 -23.81
C TYR A 919 -22.46 -2.95 -22.32
N GLU A 920 -21.29 -2.45 -21.96
CA GLU A 920 -21.00 -1.95 -20.60
C GLU A 920 -21.84 -0.72 -20.24
N ILE A 921 -22.06 0.21 -21.18
CA ILE A 921 -22.90 1.39 -20.98
C ILE A 921 -24.39 0.98 -20.85
N GLU A 922 -24.87 0.05 -21.65
CA GLU A 922 -26.24 -0.47 -21.59
C GLU A 922 -26.50 -1.20 -20.25
N ASN A 923 -25.59 -2.06 -19.79
CA ASN A 923 -25.67 -2.72 -18.48
C ASN A 923 -25.64 -1.73 -17.31
N TYR A 924 -24.85 -0.66 -17.42
CA TYR A 924 -24.81 0.37 -16.39
C TYR A 924 -26.12 1.18 -16.33
N LEU A 925 -26.70 1.52 -17.48
CA LEU A 925 -27.99 2.20 -17.54
C LEU A 925 -29.12 1.31 -17.00
N GLU A 926 -29.08 0.01 -17.24
CA GLU A 926 -30.04 -0.96 -16.69
C GLU A 926 -29.89 -1.13 -15.18
N PHE A 927 -28.65 -1.15 -14.67
CA PHE A 927 -28.37 -1.14 -13.22
C PHE A 927 -28.93 0.12 -12.53
N ILE A 928 -28.73 1.29 -13.13
CA ILE A 928 -29.28 2.56 -12.62
C ILE A 928 -30.79 2.52 -12.61
N ARG A 929 -31.43 2.05 -13.67
CA ARG A 929 -32.89 1.89 -13.76
C ARG A 929 -33.42 0.99 -12.64
N LYS A 930 -32.76 -0.17 -12.43
CA LYS A 930 -33.16 -1.16 -11.41
C LYS A 930 -32.95 -0.65 -9.98
N LYS A 931 -31.87 0.09 -9.72
CA LYS A 931 -31.52 0.58 -8.39
C LYS A 931 -32.37 1.75 -7.94
N TYR A 932 -32.83 2.58 -8.87
CA TYR A 932 -33.59 3.79 -8.56
C TYR A 932 -35.06 3.77 -9.00
N GLY A 933 -35.56 2.61 -9.49
CA GLY A 933 -36.96 2.44 -9.86
C GLY A 933 -37.40 3.25 -11.07
N LEU A 934 -36.54 3.46 -12.06
CA LEU A 934 -36.72 4.30 -13.25
C LEU A 934 -37.07 3.48 -14.47
#